data_a759eba2c2db5f87c65d69056ab8bfd2
#
_entry.id   a759eba2c2db5f87c65d69056ab8bfd2
#
_cell.length_a   1.000
_cell.length_b   1.000
_cell.length_c   1.000
_cell.angle_alpha   90.00
_cell.angle_beta   90.00
_cell.angle_gamma   90.00
#
_symmetry.space_group_name_H-M   'P 1'
#
loop_
_entity.id
_entity.type
_entity.pdbx_description
1 polymer ?
#
loop_
_entity_poly.entity_id
_entity_poly.type
_entity_poly.pdbx_seq_one_letter_code
_entity_poly.pdbx_strand_id
1 'polypeptide(L)'
;FNFRATKVLTQDGYYRFWNWFDPTAWYPLGRAAGGTVFPGLMVTSGTLYNILHFFHVPVNIRDICVMLAPMFSVLTVLAAYLFTSMMKDDAAGLLAALFIGIAPGYISRSVAGSYDNEAIAIFLLLFTFYLWVRSVRDGSMLFGMLTALSYFYMVAAWGGYVFITNMIPLHALVLVLMGRFSERLYVAYSSFYAIGTLASMQIPFVGFQPVRTSEHMAALGVFGLLQLIALTETVRRYVSSAQFKVLVRASVAILALAAFAALVALTYAGYIAPWTGRFYSLWDTSYAKKHIPIIASVSEHQPPAWSTYFLDLHCLALLFPAGLFFLFQELRDEHVFVVIYAVMASYFSGVMVRLILTLTPCVCVCAAVAASTLIDTYAGASPEAPKRTERTPRTKRLPIESRCLVIGCLMLVLELFVLHCTMITSMAYSSPSVVLASQQNDGSSVIIDDFREAYYWLRENTPQDAKVMSWWDYGYQIAGFADRTTLVDNNTWNNTHIATVGKAMASPEERAYPILRQHDVDYVLIIFGGLLGYSGDDLNKFLWMIRISQGLWPDEIKEHKFFTSSGEYRVDDEASPTMRDSLMYKMTYHRYNELFGGQAGMDRARNSRGPSTSPQLATLDEVFTSENWLVRIYQVKKEDALGRSLSAAQAFDQGQPLRSAPFPIHADAIVP
;
A
#
# COMPACT_ATOMS: atom_id res chain seq x y z
N PHE A 1 -8.96 10.33 0.63
CA PHE A 1 -9.41 9.99 2.00
C PHE A 1 -8.55 10.68 3.07
N ASN A 2 -7.23 10.48 3.07
CA ASN A 2 -6.33 11.04 4.09
C ASN A 2 -6.43 12.56 4.23
N PHE A 3 -6.48 13.29 3.11
CA PHE A 3 -6.67 14.74 3.12
C PHE A 3 -8.03 15.16 3.72
N ARG A 4 -9.11 14.46 3.35
CA ARG A 4 -10.44 14.70 3.89
C ARG A 4 -10.49 14.44 5.40
N ALA A 5 -9.89 13.34 5.85
CA ALA A 5 -9.77 13.02 7.27
C ALA A 5 -8.96 14.08 8.04
N THR A 6 -7.86 14.59 7.46
CA THR A 6 -7.08 15.69 8.04
C THR A 6 -7.87 16.99 8.11
N LYS A 7 -8.68 17.28 7.10
CA LYS A 7 -9.57 18.45 7.09
C LYS A 7 -10.60 18.38 8.24
N VAL A 8 -11.22 17.23 8.46
CA VAL A 8 -12.14 17.01 9.59
C VAL A 8 -11.39 17.18 10.92
N LEU A 9 -10.18 16.63 11.04
CA LEU A 9 -9.37 16.79 12.27
C LEU A 9 -9.07 18.27 12.58
N THR A 10 -8.72 19.05 11.58
CA THR A 10 -8.36 20.47 11.78
C THR A 10 -9.57 21.36 12.00
N GLN A 11 -10.74 21.04 11.44
CA GLN A 11 -11.96 21.82 11.57
C GLN A 11 -12.75 21.48 12.85
N ASP A 12 -12.92 20.18 13.14
CA ASP A 12 -13.79 19.71 14.22
C ASP A 12 -13.03 19.36 15.51
N GLY A 13 -11.69 19.27 15.42
CA GLY A 13 -10.83 18.93 16.51
C GLY A 13 -10.66 17.44 16.75
N TYR A 14 -9.68 17.10 17.59
CA TYR A 14 -9.19 15.75 17.81
C TYR A 14 -10.27 14.79 18.36
N TYR A 15 -11.07 15.22 19.33
CA TYR A 15 -12.08 14.36 19.94
C TYR A 15 -13.22 14.00 18.99
N ARG A 16 -13.65 14.93 18.14
CA ARG A 16 -14.65 14.64 17.11
C ARG A 16 -14.09 13.77 16.01
N PHE A 17 -12.86 14.00 15.60
CA PHE A 17 -12.17 13.12 14.64
C PHE A 17 -12.11 11.67 15.12
N TRP A 18 -11.86 11.43 16.39
CA TRP A 18 -11.77 10.07 16.94
C TRP A 18 -13.06 9.29 16.84
N ASN A 19 -14.19 9.97 16.91
CA ASN A 19 -15.53 9.40 16.79
C ASN A 19 -16.16 9.70 15.42
N TRP A 20 -15.38 10.14 14.46
CA TRP A 20 -15.92 10.55 13.16
C TRP A 20 -16.51 9.35 12.41
N PHE A 21 -17.79 9.49 12.08
CA PHE A 21 -18.52 8.61 11.19
C PHE A 21 -18.75 9.33 9.86
N ASP A 22 -18.37 8.70 8.74
CA ASP A 22 -18.57 9.22 7.41
C ASP A 22 -19.82 8.59 6.75
N PRO A 23 -20.94 9.30 6.65
CA PRO A 23 -22.14 8.79 6.00
C PRO A 23 -22.07 8.83 4.48
N THR A 24 -21.12 9.54 3.89
CA THR A 24 -21.00 9.77 2.44
C THR A 24 -20.09 8.75 1.76
N ALA A 25 -19.47 7.85 2.51
CA ALA A 25 -18.72 6.73 1.99
C ALA A 25 -19.45 5.42 2.30
N TRP A 26 -19.38 4.44 1.38
CA TRP A 26 -19.98 3.12 1.57
C TRP A 26 -21.50 3.15 1.81
N TYR A 27 -22.19 3.99 1.06
CA TYR A 27 -23.65 4.09 1.17
C TYR A 27 -24.33 2.74 0.87
N PRO A 28 -25.39 2.33 1.61
CA PRO A 28 -26.03 3.02 2.73
C PRO A 28 -25.40 2.78 4.11
N LEU A 29 -24.34 1.98 4.19
CA LEU A 29 -23.75 1.53 5.46
C LEU A 29 -23.03 2.66 6.21
N GLY A 30 -22.41 3.59 5.49
CA GLY A 30 -21.48 4.55 6.06
C GLY A 30 -20.19 3.88 6.57
N ARG A 31 -19.28 4.69 7.11
CA ARG A 31 -18.02 4.20 7.66
C ARG A 31 -17.66 4.91 8.97
N ALA A 32 -17.40 4.12 10.01
CA ALA A 32 -16.74 4.63 11.21
C ALA A 32 -15.25 4.88 10.88
N ALA A 33 -14.90 6.09 10.49
CA ALA A 33 -13.57 6.40 9.99
C ALA A 33 -12.55 6.64 11.11
N GLY A 34 -12.90 7.41 12.14
CA GLY A 34 -11.94 7.86 13.15
C GLY A 34 -11.24 6.74 13.92
N GLY A 35 -11.99 5.67 14.30
CA GLY A 35 -11.44 4.52 15.04
C GLY A 35 -10.87 3.39 14.19
N THR A 36 -10.95 3.49 12.85
CA THR A 36 -10.56 2.41 11.91
C THR A 36 -9.40 2.79 10.99
N VAL A 37 -8.76 3.93 11.23
CA VAL A 37 -7.61 4.41 10.45
C VAL A 37 -6.39 4.58 11.33
N PHE A 38 -5.22 4.52 10.72
CA PHE A 38 -3.97 4.89 11.37
C PHE A 38 -3.91 6.44 11.49
N PRO A 39 -3.95 7.01 12.70
CA PRO A 39 -4.12 8.45 12.87
C PRO A 39 -2.82 9.26 12.67
N GLY A 40 -1.66 8.61 12.60
CA GLY A 40 -0.36 9.27 12.65
C GLY A 40 -0.16 10.34 11.60
N LEU A 41 -0.56 10.07 10.34
CA LEU A 41 -0.43 11.04 9.25
C LEU A 41 -1.27 12.29 9.50
N MET A 42 -2.55 12.10 9.83
CA MET A 42 -3.51 13.18 10.05
C MET A 42 -3.14 14.03 11.28
N VAL A 43 -2.77 13.36 12.37
CA VAL A 43 -2.33 14.02 13.61
C VAL A 43 -1.05 14.83 13.38
N THR A 44 -0.10 14.29 12.62
CA THR A 44 1.15 15.01 12.28
C THR A 44 0.84 16.29 11.51
N SER A 45 0.02 16.18 10.46
CA SER A 45 -0.37 17.34 9.63
C SER A 45 -1.18 18.36 10.43
N GLY A 46 -2.15 17.90 11.23
CA GLY A 46 -2.98 18.77 12.07
C GLY A 46 -2.17 19.46 13.18
N THR A 47 -1.22 18.75 13.77
CA THR A 47 -0.32 19.34 14.79
C THR A 47 0.57 20.40 14.15
N LEU A 48 1.15 20.12 12.98
CA LEU A 48 1.98 21.09 12.26
C LEU A 48 1.16 22.33 11.87
N TYR A 49 -0.08 22.14 11.40
CA TYR A 49 -1.02 23.20 11.13
C TYR A 49 -1.26 24.09 12.35
N ASN A 50 -1.56 23.49 13.50
CA ASN A 50 -1.81 24.22 14.73
C ASN A 50 -0.56 24.97 15.24
N ILE A 51 0.63 24.37 15.12
CA ILE A 51 1.90 25.01 15.50
C ILE A 51 2.15 26.24 14.62
N LEU A 52 2.00 26.13 13.30
CA LEU A 52 2.22 27.25 12.37
C LEU A 52 1.22 28.38 12.62
N HIS A 53 -0.06 28.06 12.86
CA HIS A 53 -1.07 29.06 13.20
C HIS A 53 -0.84 29.72 14.56
N PHE A 54 -0.31 28.97 15.53
CA PHE A 54 0.10 29.57 16.81
C PHE A 54 1.19 30.64 16.63
N PHE A 55 2.09 30.44 15.65
CA PHE A 55 3.09 31.45 15.28
C PHE A 55 2.58 32.48 14.26
N HIS A 56 1.27 32.53 14.03
CA HIS A 56 0.61 33.45 13.05
C HIS A 56 1.11 33.29 11.61
N VAL A 57 1.56 32.09 11.21
CA VAL A 57 1.91 31.76 9.84
C VAL A 57 0.64 31.32 9.09
N PRO A 58 0.11 32.08 8.12
CA PRO A 58 -1.16 31.79 7.45
C PRO A 58 -0.98 30.73 6.35
N VAL A 59 -0.80 29.47 6.71
CA VAL A 59 -0.63 28.34 5.79
C VAL A 59 -1.92 27.53 5.71
N ASN A 60 -2.33 27.18 4.49
CA ASN A 60 -3.49 26.32 4.30
C ASN A 60 -3.12 24.86 4.64
N ILE A 61 -4.05 24.10 5.22
CA ILE A 61 -3.84 22.69 5.52
C ILE A 61 -3.49 21.86 4.27
N ARG A 62 -4.02 22.24 3.10
CA ARG A 62 -3.68 21.62 1.82
C ARG A 62 -2.19 21.71 1.52
N ASP A 63 -1.59 22.87 1.73
CA ASP A 63 -0.18 23.11 1.41
C ASP A 63 0.74 22.32 2.37
N ILE A 64 0.34 22.17 3.64
CA ILE A 64 1.02 21.30 4.60
C ILE A 64 0.94 19.84 4.15
N CYS A 65 -0.24 19.36 3.75
CA CYS A 65 -0.41 17.99 3.27
C CYS A 65 0.40 17.70 2.00
N VAL A 66 0.50 18.67 1.09
CA VAL A 66 1.32 18.56 -0.14
C VAL A 66 2.80 18.45 0.18
N MET A 67 3.30 19.25 1.14
CA MET A 67 4.72 19.34 1.45
C MET A 67 5.18 18.33 2.51
N LEU A 68 4.27 17.58 3.13
CA LEU A 68 4.63 16.68 4.23
C LEU A 68 5.60 15.57 3.79
N ALA A 69 5.35 14.93 2.65
CA ALA A 69 6.21 13.88 2.13
C ALA A 69 7.64 14.36 1.84
N PRO A 70 7.87 15.47 1.12
CA PRO A 70 9.21 16.05 0.97
C PRO A 70 9.88 16.42 2.30
N MET A 71 9.15 16.96 3.28
CA MET A 71 9.72 17.30 4.60
C MET A 71 10.22 16.05 5.31
N PHE A 72 9.44 14.96 5.31
CA PHE A 72 9.85 13.70 5.91
C PHE A 72 10.96 13.00 5.12
N SER A 73 11.09 13.26 3.83
CA SER A 73 12.21 12.72 3.05
C SER A 73 13.56 13.27 3.51
N VAL A 74 13.62 14.53 3.94
CA VAL A 74 14.83 15.11 4.55
C VAL A 74 15.20 14.37 5.83
N LEU A 75 14.21 14.05 6.67
CA LEU A 75 14.43 13.27 7.89
C LEU A 75 14.87 11.83 7.57
N THR A 76 14.34 11.23 6.49
CA THR A 76 14.75 9.90 6.03
C THR A 76 16.20 9.89 5.57
N VAL A 77 16.63 10.91 4.83
CA VAL A 77 18.01 11.09 4.39
C VAL A 77 18.95 11.20 5.60
N LEU A 78 18.57 11.99 6.61
CA LEU A 78 19.33 12.11 7.85
C LEU A 78 19.38 10.77 8.62
N ALA A 79 18.27 10.05 8.72
CA ALA A 79 18.23 8.75 9.38
C ALA A 79 19.13 7.72 8.64
N ALA A 80 19.15 7.75 7.31
CA ALA A 80 20.04 6.91 6.50
C ALA A 80 21.51 7.23 6.75
N TYR A 81 21.86 8.51 6.82
CA TYR A 81 23.21 8.95 7.20
C TYR A 81 23.61 8.39 8.57
N LEU A 82 22.81 8.63 9.59
CA LEU A 82 23.09 8.21 10.95
C LEU A 82 23.20 6.68 11.08
N PHE A 83 22.32 5.96 10.43
CA PHE A 83 22.32 4.50 10.46
C PHE A 83 23.53 3.91 9.75
N THR A 84 23.89 4.42 8.58
CA THR A 84 25.02 3.92 7.79
C THR A 84 26.36 4.31 8.39
N SER A 85 26.49 5.50 8.99
CA SER A 85 27.69 5.91 9.73
C SER A 85 28.02 4.96 10.87
N MET A 86 26.99 4.35 11.50
CA MET A 86 27.21 3.32 12.52
C MET A 86 27.72 2.00 11.94
N MET A 87 27.38 1.69 10.68
CA MET A 87 27.80 0.45 10.01
C MET A 87 29.28 0.51 9.61
N LYS A 88 29.74 1.65 9.11
CA LYS A 88 31.11 1.81 8.64
C LYS A 88 31.73 3.14 9.08
N ASP A 89 31.42 4.22 8.37
CA ASP A 89 32.02 5.55 8.58
C ASP A 89 31.08 6.66 8.03
N ASP A 90 31.45 7.91 8.25
CA ASP A 90 30.66 9.06 7.80
C ASP A 90 30.61 9.19 6.27
N ALA A 91 31.64 8.71 5.56
CA ALA A 91 31.67 8.72 4.08
C ALA A 91 30.60 7.77 3.52
N ALA A 92 30.49 6.56 4.08
CA ALA A 92 29.40 5.64 3.74
C ALA A 92 28.04 6.25 4.12
N GLY A 93 27.94 6.94 5.26
CA GLY A 93 26.74 7.67 5.65
C GLY A 93 26.29 8.71 4.63
N LEU A 94 27.21 9.54 4.13
CA LEU A 94 26.92 10.55 3.08
C LEU A 94 26.47 9.89 1.77
N LEU A 95 27.09 8.78 1.37
CA LEU A 95 26.66 8.04 0.18
C LEU A 95 25.27 7.45 0.35
N ALA A 96 24.94 6.89 1.51
CA ALA A 96 23.61 6.38 1.79
C ALA A 96 22.55 7.48 1.76
N ALA A 97 22.86 8.65 2.32
CA ALA A 97 22.02 9.83 2.27
C ALA A 97 21.75 10.26 0.81
N LEU A 98 22.79 10.30 -0.02
CA LEU A 98 22.65 10.59 -1.45
C LEU A 98 21.77 9.55 -2.15
N PHE A 99 22.05 8.27 -1.96
CA PHE A 99 21.33 7.20 -2.64
C PHE A 99 19.84 7.19 -2.31
N ILE A 100 19.48 7.26 -1.02
CA ILE A 100 18.06 7.26 -0.64
C ILE A 100 17.35 8.55 -1.05
N GLY A 101 18.06 9.67 -1.08
CA GLY A 101 17.49 10.96 -1.47
C GLY A 101 17.09 11.03 -2.93
N ILE A 102 17.71 10.24 -3.82
CA ILE A 102 17.47 10.28 -5.26
C ILE A 102 16.95 8.96 -5.84
N ALA A 103 16.91 7.86 -5.07
CA ALA A 103 16.45 6.56 -5.56
C ALA A 103 14.97 6.58 -5.94
N PRO A 104 14.59 6.20 -7.18
CA PRO A 104 13.20 6.18 -7.63
C PRO A 104 12.31 5.33 -6.74
N GLY A 105 12.81 4.20 -6.22
CA GLY A 105 12.07 3.34 -5.30
C GLY A 105 11.60 4.01 -4.01
N TYR A 106 12.23 5.11 -3.58
CA TYR A 106 11.76 5.91 -2.46
C TYR A 106 11.04 7.20 -2.91
N ILE A 107 11.52 7.86 -3.96
CA ILE A 107 10.91 9.09 -4.48
C ILE A 107 9.46 8.86 -4.89
N SER A 108 9.11 7.69 -5.39
CA SER A 108 7.73 7.34 -5.75
C SER A 108 6.70 7.64 -4.66
N ARG A 109 7.12 7.66 -3.40
CA ARG A 109 6.26 7.93 -2.23
C ARG A 109 6.64 9.20 -1.45
N SER A 110 7.64 9.96 -1.90
CA SER A 110 8.12 11.17 -1.23
C SER A 110 7.99 12.45 -2.06
N VAL A 111 7.42 12.39 -3.26
CA VAL A 111 7.13 13.57 -4.07
C VAL A 111 6.05 14.44 -3.42
N ALA A 112 6.09 15.74 -3.71
CA ALA A 112 5.08 16.69 -3.23
C ALA A 112 3.68 16.26 -3.69
N GLY A 113 2.73 16.24 -2.77
CA GLY A 113 1.36 15.76 -3.01
C GLY A 113 1.14 14.26 -2.79
N SER A 114 2.18 13.47 -2.57
CA SER A 114 2.06 12.07 -2.15
C SER A 114 1.67 11.98 -0.67
N TYR A 115 0.42 12.31 -0.36
CA TYR A 115 -0.11 12.36 1.00
C TYR A 115 -0.68 11.01 1.41
N ASP A 116 0.22 10.07 1.71
CA ASP A 116 -0.13 8.74 2.18
C ASP A 116 0.67 8.37 3.44
N ASN A 117 0.24 7.36 4.15
CA ASN A 117 0.87 6.87 5.39
C ASN A 117 2.36 6.56 5.20
N GLU A 118 2.75 6.09 4.02
CA GLU A 118 4.12 5.78 3.66
C GLU A 118 5.04 7.00 3.66
N ALA A 119 4.48 8.21 3.46
CA ALA A 119 5.26 9.46 3.48
C ALA A 119 6.04 9.66 4.78
N ILE A 120 5.46 9.27 5.91
CA ILE A 120 6.11 9.36 7.23
C ILE A 120 6.67 8.02 7.70
N ALA A 121 6.10 6.91 7.23
CA ALA A 121 6.43 5.57 7.71
C ALA A 121 7.85 5.14 7.38
N ILE A 122 8.39 5.47 6.21
CA ILE A 122 9.75 5.07 5.80
C ILE A 122 10.81 5.75 6.66
N PHE A 123 10.61 7.02 6.99
CA PHE A 123 11.45 7.68 7.99
C PHE A 123 11.43 6.94 9.33
N LEU A 124 10.23 6.65 9.84
CA LEU A 124 10.06 5.99 11.13
C LEU A 124 10.63 4.58 11.15
N LEU A 125 10.52 3.85 10.04
CA LEU A 125 11.13 2.53 9.87
C LEU A 125 12.65 2.60 10.07
N LEU A 126 13.31 3.45 9.29
CA LEU A 126 14.76 3.56 9.30
C LEU A 126 15.28 4.18 10.61
N PHE A 127 14.59 5.18 11.13
CA PHE A 127 14.95 5.83 12.40
C PHE A 127 14.77 4.89 13.60
N THR A 128 13.72 4.08 13.63
CA THR A 128 13.53 3.06 14.67
C THR A 128 14.65 2.01 14.62
N PHE A 129 15.08 1.60 13.43
CA PHE A 129 16.21 0.67 13.27
C PHE A 129 17.54 1.29 13.72
N TYR A 130 17.78 2.57 13.40
CA TYR A 130 18.94 3.30 13.91
C TYR A 130 18.96 3.34 15.45
N LEU A 131 17.86 3.73 16.07
CA LEU A 131 17.74 3.81 17.52
C LEU A 131 17.89 2.44 18.19
N TRP A 132 17.33 1.40 17.59
CA TRP A 132 17.45 0.03 18.06
C TRP A 132 18.90 -0.45 18.07
N VAL A 133 19.58 -0.35 16.94
CA VAL A 133 20.97 -0.78 16.82
C VAL A 133 21.86 0.01 17.79
N ARG A 134 21.62 1.30 17.94
CA ARG A 134 22.33 2.13 18.89
C ARG A 134 22.06 1.74 20.34
N SER A 135 20.81 1.40 20.67
CA SER A 135 20.45 0.91 22.01
C SER A 135 21.18 -0.40 22.36
N VAL A 136 21.27 -1.33 21.41
CA VAL A 136 22.01 -2.59 21.60
C VAL A 136 23.52 -2.33 21.76
N ARG A 137 24.09 -1.47 20.92
CA ARG A 137 25.52 -1.13 20.97
C ARG A 137 25.93 -0.45 22.28
N ASP A 138 25.17 0.57 22.68
CA ASP A 138 25.51 1.41 23.84
C ASP A 138 24.97 0.81 25.16
N GLY A 139 24.03 -0.13 25.10
CA GLY A 139 23.36 -0.70 26.28
C GLY A 139 22.50 0.32 27.05
N SER A 140 22.02 1.34 26.35
CA SER A 140 21.34 2.49 26.96
C SER A 140 19.82 2.27 27.00
N MET A 141 19.27 2.32 28.21
CA MET A 141 17.81 2.31 28.41
C MET A 141 17.12 3.50 27.70
N LEU A 142 17.76 4.67 27.67
CA LEU A 142 17.22 5.86 27.01
C LEU A 142 17.00 5.60 25.51
N PHE A 143 18.00 5.04 24.82
CA PHE A 143 17.83 4.68 23.41
C PHE A 143 16.81 3.56 23.21
N GLY A 144 16.68 2.63 24.16
CA GLY A 144 15.59 1.64 24.14
C GLY A 144 14.20 2.28 24.25
N MET A 145 14.04 3.27 25.12
CA MET A 145 12.79 4.05 25.23
C MET A 145 12.52 4.90 23.98
N LEU A 146 13.54 5.55 23.42
CA LEU A 146 13.39 6.30 22.16
C LEU A 146 13.02 5.38 20.99
N THR A 147 13.58 4.17 20.95
CA THR A 147 13.17 3.13 19.98
C THR A 147 11.69 2.79 20.13
N ALA A 148 11.22 2.62 21.38
CA ALA A 148 9.81 2.34 21.67
C ALA A 148 8.89 3.50 21.25
N LEU A 149 9.30 4.74 21.48
CA LEU A 149 8.52 5.92 21.05
C LEU A 149 8.49 6.09 19.54
N SER A 150 9.60 5.89 18.86
CA SER A 150 9.65 5.89 17.40
C SER A 150 8.79 4.75 16.81
N TYR A 151 8.85 3.56 17.41
CA TYR A 151 7.99 2.43 17.08
C TYR A 151 6.51 2.75 17.32
N PHE A 152 6.15 3.36 18.45
CA PHE A 152 4.77 3.79 18.71
C PHE A 152 4.24 4.75 17.64
N TYR A 153 5.07 5.72 17.23
CA TYR A 153 4.70 6.63 16.14
C TYR A 153 4.54 5.89 14.80
N MET A 154 5.40 4.91 14.52
CA MET A 154 5.25 4.04 13.35
C MET A 154 3.94 3.23 13.38
N VAL A 155 3.57 2.69 14.54
CA VAL A 155 2.28 1.98 14.74
C VAL A 155 1.09 2.90 14.48
N ALA A 156 1.19 4.16 14.91
CA ALA A 156 0.16 5.17 14.63
C ALA A 156 0.09 5.55 13.14
N ALA A 157 1.19 5.38 12.40
CA ALA A 157 1.31 5.85 11.02
C ALA A 157 0.92 4.80 9.98
N TRP A 158 1.36 3.54 10.13
CA TRP A 158 1.25 2.56 9.04
C TRP A 158 1.23 1.13 9.53
N GLY A 159 0.39 0.28 8.91
CA GLY A 159 0.32 -1.15 9.19
C GLY A 159 1.62 -1.94 8.95
N GLY A 160 2.58 -1.37 8.21
CA GLY A 160 3.92 -1.93 8.06
C GLY A 160 4.76 -1.97 9.35
N TYR A 161 4.26 -1.45 10.48
CA TYR A 161 4.90 -1.59 11.79
C TYR A 161 5.13 -3.05 12.18
N VAL A 162 4.31 -3.97 11.66
CA VAL A 162 4.47 -5.42 11.89
C VAL A 162 5.83 -5.91 11.42
N PHE A 163 6.41 -5.30 10.39
CA PHE A 163 7.77 -5.60 9.96
C PHE A 163 8.79 -5.29 11.07
N ILE A 164 8.69 -4.13 11.72
CA ILE A 164 9.57 -3.78 12.86
C ILE A 164 9.36 -4.74 14.03
N THR A 165 8.09 -5.05 14.34
CA THR A 165 7.72 -5.95 15.44
C THR A 165 8.32 -7.35 15.30
N ASN A 166 8.60 -7.78 14.09
CA ASN A 166 9.21 -9.08 13.82
C ASN A 166 10.74 -8.99 13.60
N MET A 167 11.23 -7.89 13.03
CA MET A 167 12.66 -7.71 12.75
C MET A 167 13.50 -7.56 14.01
N ILE A 168 13.05 -6.75 14.96
CA ILE A 168 13.77 -6.51 16.22
C ILE A 168 13.89 -7.80 17.06
N PRO A 169 12.80 -8.56 17.30
CA PRO A 169 12.89 -9.84 17.99
C PRO A 169 13.76 -10.87 17.26
N LEU A 170 13.65 -10.93 15.94
CA LEU A 170 14.46 -11.83 15.14
C LEU A 170 15.95 -11.55 15.29
N HIS A 171 16.35 -10.28 15.27
CA HIS A 171 17.72 -9.87 15.54
C HIS A 171 18.16 -10.27 16.95
N ALA A 172 17.36 -9.99 17.97
CA ALA A 172 17.66 -10.38 19.34
C ALA A 172 17.80 -11.91 19.48
N LEU A 173 16.90 -12.67 18.86
CA LEU A 173 16.96 -14.14 18.87
C LEU A 173 18.22 -14.66 18.17
N VAL A 174 18.57 -14.11 17.00
CA VAL A 174 19.80 -14.51 16.28
C VAL A 174 21.04 -14.22 17.10
N LEU A 175 21.14 -13.07 17.77
CA LEU A 175 22.26 -12.77 18.67
C LEU A 175 22.36 -13.77 19.82
N VAL A 176 21.22 -14.16 20.41
CA VAL A 176 21.19 -15.19 21.46
C VAL A 176 21.66 -16.56 20.91
N LEU A 177 21.19 -16.97 19.73
CA LEU A 177 21.58 -18.21 19.08
C LEU A 177 23.07 -18.23 18.69
N MET A 178 23.64 -17.09 18.33
CA MET A 178 25.08 -16.92 18.09
C MET A 178 25.91 -16.91 19.38
N GLY A 179 25.28 -17.04 20.54
CA GLY A 179 25.97 -16.98 21.84
C GLY A 179 26.42 -15.56 22.24
N ARG A 180 25.85 -14.52 21.62
CA ARG A 180 26.19 -13.12 21.87
C ARG A 180 25.18 -12.43 22.81
N PHE A 181 24.57 -13.19 23.72
CA PHE A 181 23.74 -12.60 24.75
C PHE A 181 24.55 -11.64 25.63
N SER A 182 24.03 -10.45 25.89
CA SER A 182 24.65 -9.44 26.73
C SER A 182 23.59 -8.70 27.56
N GLU A 183 24.01 -8.12 28.68
CA GLU A 183 23.15 -7.26 29.50
C GLU A 183 22.64 -6.05 28.69
N ARG A 184 23.44 -5.58 27.74
CA ARG A 184 23.05 -4.50 26.81
C ARG A 184 21.85 -4.88 25.96
N LEU A 185 21.88 -6.09 25.37
CA LEU A 185 20.77 -6.63 24.58
C LEU A 185 19.50 -6.77 25.42
N TYR A 186 19.67 -7.30 26.65
CA TYR A 186 18.56 -7.47 27.58
C TYR A 186 17.87 -6.11 27.93
N VAL A 187 18.66 -5.10 28.30
CA VAL A 187 18.13 -3.76 28.63
C VAL A 187 17.45 -3.14 27.40
N ALA A 188 18.11 -3.18 26.24
CA ALA A 188 17.59 -2.60 25.00
C ALA A 188 16.24 -3.23 24.61
N TYR A 189 16.17 -4.56 24.60
CA TYR A 189 14.96 -5.26 24.18
C TYR A 189 13.82 -5.14 25.20
N SER A 190 14.13 -5.28 26.49
CA SER A 190 13.10 -5.19 27.55
C SER A 190 12.47 -3.80 27.62
N SER A 191 13.26 -2.73 27.50
CA SER A 191 12.74 -1.37 27.47
C SER A 191 11.94 -1.09 26.21
N PHE A 192 12.43 -1.53 25.04
CA PHE A 192 11.71 -1.40 23.77
C PHE A 192 10.37 -2.12 23.82
N TYR A 193 10.38 -3.41 24.18
CA TYR A 193 9.18 -4.24 24.11
C TYR A 193 8.10 -3.80 25.11
N ALA A 194 8.47 -3.58 26.37
CA ALA A 194 7.51 -3.20 27.40
C ALA A 194 6.83 -1.86 27.07
N ILE A 195 7.61 -0.82 26.80
CA ILE A 195 7.08 0.51 26.52
C ILE A 195 6.40 0.55 25.15
N GLY A 196 7.01 -0.02 24.12
CA GLY A 196 6.47 -0.03 22.76
C GLY A 196 5.15 -0.78 22.66
N THR A 197 5.02 -1.94 23.31
CA THR A 197 3.77 -2.71 23.32
C THR A 197 2.65 -1.99 24.05
N LEU A 198 2.91 -1.47 25.26
CA LEU A 198 1.92 -0.71 26.03
C LEU A 198 1.48 0.56 25.30
N ALA A 199 2.39 1.27 24.66
CA ALA A 199 2.09 2.45 23.88
C ALA A 199 1.26 2.10 22.63
N SER A 200 1.60 1.03 21.91
CA SER A 200 0.89 0.61 20.70
C SER A 200 -0.57 0.24 20.97
N MET A 201 -0.87 -0.30 22.15
CA MET A 201 -2.24 -0.61 22.55
C MET A 201 -3.13 0.62 22.74
N GLN A 202 -2.55 1.82 22.88
CA GLN A 202 -3.31 3.07 23.01
C GLN A 202 -3.90 3.55 21.67
N ILE A 203 -3.47 2.98 20.55
CA ILE A 203 -4.02 3.32 19.24
C ILE A 203 -5.30 2.50 19.01
N PRO A 204 -6.48 3.12 18.84
CA PRO A 204 -7.75 2.39 18.78
C PRO A 204 -7.83 1.33 17.71
N PHE A 205 -7.28 1.61 16.53
CA PHE A 205 -7.27 0.64 15.42
C PHE A 205 -6.44 -0.62 15.75
N VAL A 206 -5.38 -0.46 16.54
CA VAL A 206 -4.49 -1.56 16.95
C VAL A 206 -5.01 -2.24 18.22
N GLY A 207 -5.36 -1.46 19.25
CA GLY A 207 -5.92 -1.97 20.50
C GLY A 207 -5.12 -3.14 21.07
N PHE A 208 -5.78 -4.26 21.33
CA PHE A 208 -5.16 -5.46 21.92
C PHE A 208 -4.54 -6.42 20.89
N GLN A 209 -4.41 -6.03 19.62
CA GLN A 209 -3.75 -6.88 18.60
C GLN A 209 -2.35 -7.35 19.02
N PRO A 210 -1.47 -6.52 19.63
CA PRO A 210 -0.13 -6.95 20.04
C PRO A 210 -0.07 -8.15 20.97
N VAL A 211 -1.16 -8.47 21.68
CA VAL A 211 -1.25 -9.62 22.60
C VAL A 211 -2.25 -10.69 22.15
N ARG A 212 -2.92 -10.51 21.01
CA ARG A 212 -3.94 -11.44 20.52
C ARG A 212 -3.66 -12.05 19.17
N THR A 213 -2.89 -11.36 18.32
CA THR A 213 -2.63 -11.82 16.96
C THR A 213 -1.32 -12.57 16.87
N SER A 214 -1.30 -13.59 16.03
CA SER A 214 -0.14 -14.47 15.84
C SER A 214 1.09 -13.72 15.30
N GLU A 215 0.87 -12.62 14.56
CA GLU A 215 1.95 -11.80 13.99
C GLU A 215 2.84 -11.13 15.06
N HIS A 216 2.31 -10.95 16.27
CA HIS A 216 3.01 -10.31 17.39
C HIS A 216 3.57 -11.30 18.41
N MET A 217 3.20 -12.59 18.34
CA MET A 217 3.58 -13.59 19.33
C MET A 217 5.08 -13.85 19.36
N ALA A 218 5.78 -13.71 18.24
CA ALA A 218 7.23 -13.84 18.18
C ALA A 218 7.94 -12.82 19.10
N ALA A 219 7.47 -11.57 19.12
CA ALA A 219 8.02 -10.53 19.98
C ALA A 219 7.84 -10.84 21.47
N LEU A 220 6.64 -11.31 21.84
CA LEU A 220 6.36 -11.78 23.21
C LEU A 220 7.21 -12.99 23.59
N GLY A 221 7.34 -13.94 22.68
CA GLY A 221 8.17 -15.15 22.91
C GLY A 221 9.64 -14.82 23.16
N VAL A 222 10.22 -13.91 22.36
CA VAL A 222 11.61 -13.46 22.56
C VAL A 222 11.75 -12.66 23.86
N PHE A 223 10.75 -11.84 24.22
CA PHE A 223 10.75 -11.14 25.52
C PHE A 223 10.82 -12.15 26.67
N GLY A 224 9.95 -13.17 26.66
CA GLY A 224 9.97 -14.22 27.67
C GLY A 224 11.30 -14.99 27.69
N LEU A 225 11.86 -15.31 26.53
CA LEU A 225 13.16 -15.98 26.41
C LEU A 225 14.28 -15.16 27.08
N LEU A 226 14.36 -13.87 26.80
CA LEU A 226 15.38 -13.00 27.39
C LEU A 226 15.22 -12.87 28.91
N GLN A 227 13.96 -12.81 29.42
CA GLN A 227 13.70 -12.82 30.87
C GLN A 227 14.21 -14.14 31.51
N LEU A 228 13.96 -15.29 30.87
CA LEU A 228 14.44 -16.57 31.33
C LEU A 228 15.96 -16.67 31.34
N ILE A 229 16.63 -16.17 30.30
CA ILE A 229 18.09 -16.14 30.23
C ILE A 229 18.65 -15.26 31.34
N ALA A 230 18.10 -14.07 31.54
CA ALA A 230 18.53 -13.17 32.60
C ALA A 230 18.34 -13.79 34.01
N LEU A 231 17.22 -14.45 34.22
CA LEU A 231 16.96 -15.21 35.46
C LEU A 231 17.96 -16.34 35.64
N THR A 232 18.24 -17.12 34.59
CA THR A 232 19.20 -18.24 34.67
C THR A 232 20.63 -17.75 34.95
N GLU A 233 21.06 -16.64 34.35
CA GLU A 233 22.37 -16.04 34.63
C GLU A 233 22.46 -15.52 36.08
N THR A 234 21.34 -14.99 36.60
CA THR A 234 21.28 -14.56 38.02
C THR A 234 21.38 -15.76 38.95
N VAL A 235 20.59 -16.81 38.71
CA VAL A 235 20.66 -18.08 39.51
C VAL A 235 22.01 -18.75 39.43
N ARG A 236 22.67 -18.70 38.28
CA ARG A 236 24.04 -19.26 38.11
C ARG A 236 25.05 -18.70 39.08
N ARG A 237 24.85 -17.45 39.54
CA ARG A 237 25.75 -16.78 40.53
C ARG A 237 25.60 -17.37 41.94
N TYR A 238 24.49 -18.09 42.23
CA TYR A 238 24.16 -18.58 43.57
C TYR A 238 24.20 -20.10 43.72
N VAL A 239 24.31 -20.89 42.59
CA VAL A 239 24.18 -22.35 42.59
C VAL A 239 25.42 -23.03 41.99
N SER A 240 25.77 -24.20 42.49
CA SER A 240 26.90 -24.96 41.96
C SER A 240 26.69 -25.39 40.50
N SER A 241 27.79 -25.49 39.72
CA SER A 241 27.73 -25.77 38.26
C SER A 241 27.03 -27.06 37.91
N ALA A 242 27.09 -28.10 38.76
CA ALA A 242 26.40 -29.36 38.49
C ALA A 242 24.91 -29.30 38.70
N GLN A 243 24.48 -28.71 39.82
CA GLN A 243 23.06 -28.48 40.13
C GLN A 243 22.42 -27.50 39.15
N PHE A 244 23.17 -26.47 38.72
CA PHE A 244 22.72 -25.48 37.72
C PHE A 244 22.37 -26.13 36.38
N LYS A 245 23.26 -27.05 35.86
CA LYS A 245 22.99 -27.71 34.59
C LYS A 245 21.71 -28.57 34.61
N VAL A 246 21.45 -29.25 35.72
CA VAL A 246 20.23 -30.06 35.88
C VAL A 246 19.00 -29.16 36.01
N LEU A 247 19.08 -28.15 36.86
CA LEU A 247 17.99 -27.22 37.10
C LEU A 247 17.59 -26.49 35.83
N VAL A 248 18.55 -25.91 35.09
CA VAL A 248 18.26 -25.19 33.82
C VAL A 248 17.66 -26.08 32.76
N ARG A 249 18.21 -27.30 32.57
CA ARG A 249 17.66 -28.24 31.57
C ARG A 249 16.22 -28.62 31.89
N ALA A 250 15.95 -28.94 33.15
CA ALA A 250 14.60 -29.29 33.58
C ALA A 250 13.63 -28.09 33.47
N SER A 251 14.05 -26.91 33.96
CA SER A 251 13.22 -25.71 33.91
C SER A 251 12.91 -25.24 32.48
N VAL A 252 13.93 -25.23 31.60
CA VAL A 252 13.75 -24.86 30.18
C VAL A 252 12.81 -25.84 29.49
N ALA A 253 12.96 -27.14 29.72
CA ALA A 253 12.08 -28.16 29.13
C ALA A 253 10.63 -28.01 29.62
N ILE A 254 10.43 -27.82 30.93
CA ILE A 254 9.08 -27.63 31.53
C ILE A 254 8.46 -26.34 31.03
N LEU A 255 9.19 -25.22 31.03
CA LEU A 255 8.66 -23.92 30.59
C LEU A 255 8.37 -23.91 29.08
N ALA A 256 9.22 -24.53 28.27
CA ALA A 256 8.97 -24.64 26.82
C ALA A 256 7.71 -25.50 26.55
N LEU A 257 7.56 -26.62 27.27
CA LEU A 257 6.38 -27.46 27.14
C LEU A 257 5.10 -26.74 27.63
N ALA A 258 5.20 -26.04 28.76
CA ALA A 258 4.08 -25.26 29.30
C ALA A 258 3.67 -24.09 28.39
N ALA A 259 4.66 -23.36 27.84
CA ALA A 259 4.43 -22.30 26.88
C ALA A 259 3.80 -22.82 25.58
N PHE A 260 4.29 -23.95 25.07
CA PHE A 260 3.69 -24.60 23.89
C PHE A 260 2.26 -25.07 24.15
N ALA A 261 2.03 -25.73 25.29
CA ALA A 261 0.69 -26.17 25.68
C ALA A 261 -0.27 -24.99 25.88
N ALA A 262 0.19 -23.90 26.50
CA ALA A 262 -0.59 -22.67 26.65
C ALA A 262 -0.90 -22.02 25.29
N LEU A 263 0.07 -21.96 24.39
CA LEU A 263 -0.13 -21.43 23.03
C LEU A 263 -1.19 -22.25 22.27
N VAL A 264 -1.10 -23.57 22.30
CA VAL A 264 -2.07 -24.48 21.67
C VAL A 264 -3.47 -24.30 22.31
N ALA A 265 -3.55 -24.28 23.64
CA ALA A 265 -4.82 -24.10 24.35
C ALA A 265 -5.47 -22.75 24.05
N LEU A 266 -4.71 -21.66 24.06
CA LEU A 266 -5.19 -20.31 23.76
C LEU A 266 -5.61 -20.14 22.29
N THR A 267 -4.89 -20.80 21.37
CA THR A 267 -5.27 -20.81 19.95
C THR A 267 -6.56 -21.61 19.75
N TYR A 268 -6.68 -22.78 20.39
CA TYR A 268 -7.88 -23.61 20.32
C TYR A 268 -9.09 -22.96 20.98
N ALA A 269 -8.89 -22.24 22.08
CA ALA A 269 -9.92 -21.46 22.77
C ALA A 269 -10.31 -20.16 22.03
N GLY A 270 -9.65 -19.83 20.91
CA GLY A 270 -9.96 -18.64 20.10
C GLY A 270 -9.45 -17.31 20.68
N TYR A 271 -8.63 -17.36 21.73
CA TYR A 271 -8.02 -16.13 22.28
C TYR A 271 -6.89 -15.59 21.40
N ILE A 272 -6.18 -16.46 20.67
CA ILE A 272 -5.16 -16.09 19.71
C ILE A 272 -5.74 -16.30 18.30
N ALA A 273 -5.83 -15.22 17.53
CA ALA A 273 -6.30 -15.30 16.16
C ALA A 273 -5.22 -15.99 15.29
N PRO A 274 -5.61 -17.01 14.50
CA PRO A 274 -4.67 -17.64 13.56
C PRO A 274 -4.24 -16.66 12.47
N TRP A 275 -3.15 -16.98 11.78
CA TRP A 275 -2.73 -16.24 10.58
C TRP A 275 -3.85 -16.27 9.55
N THR A 276 -4.36 -15.10 9.19
CA THR A 276 -5.47 -14.96 8.25
C THR A 276 -5.25 -13.78 7.30
N GLY A 277 -5.95 -13.81 6.17
CA GLY A 277 -6.01 -12.68 5.26
C GLY A 277 -4.69 -12.33 4.58
N ARG A 278 -4.34 -11.04 4.59
CA ARG A 278 -3.19 -10.50 3.86
C ARG A 278 -1.85 -11.05 4.32
N PHE A 279 -1.70 -11.34 5.61
CA PHE A 279 -0.43 -11.87 6.15
C PHE A 279 -0.16 -13.30 5.71
N TYR A 280 -1.21 -14.11 5.51
CA TYR A 280 -1.04 -15.48 4.99
C TYR A 280 -0.51 -15.47 3.54
N SER A 281 -0.92 -14.47 2.74
CA SER A 281 -0.44 -14.32 1.36
C SER A 281 1.06 -13.99 1.24
N LEU A 282 1.72 -13.56 2.32
CA LEU A 282 3.17 -13.39 2.35
C LEU A 282 3.93 -14.73 2.35
N TRP A 283 3.29 -15.83 2.78
CA TRP A 283 3.86 -17.17 2.81
C TRP A 283 3.38 -18.01 1.63
N ASP A 284 2.09 -17.94 1.30
CA ASP A 284 1.49 -18.60 0.15
C ASP A 284 0.98 -17.58 -0.85
N THR A 285 1.75 -17.32 -1.90
CA THR A 285 1.42 -16.36 -2.96
C THR A 285 0.17 -16.74 -3.76
N SER A 286 -0.22 -18.02 -3.73
CA SER A 286 -1.44 -18.50 -4.40
C SER A 286 -2.72 -18.28 -3.58
N TYR A 287 -2.59 -18.08 -2.26
CA TYR A 287 -3.72 -17.94 -1.35
C TYR A 287 -4.65 -16.78 -1.71
N ALA A 288 -4.09 -15.61 -1.99
CA ALA A 288 -4.88 -14.43 -2.36
C ALA A 288 -5.67 -14.66 -3.64
N LYS A 289 -5.09 -15.32 -4.64
CA LYS A 289 -5.77 -15.64 -5.91
C LYS A 289 -6.98 -16.56 -5.72
N LYS A 290 -6.88 -17.51 -4.78
CA LYS A 290 -7.93 -18.50 -4.51
C LYS A 290 -9.02 -17.97 -3.57
N HIS A 291 -8.63 -17.23 -2.53
CA HIS A 291 -9.53 -16.92 -1.41
C HIS A 291 -9.90 -15.43 -1.29
N ILE A 292 -9.08 -14.53 -1.85
CA ILE A 292 -9.30 -13.09 -1.71
C ILE A 292 -9.05 -12.40 -3.07
N PRO A 293 -9.96 -12.55 -4.06
CA PRO A 293 -9.80 -12.01 -5.40
C PRO A 293 -9.54 -10.49 -5.43
N ILE A 294 -10.08 -9.74 -4.48
CA ILE A 294 -9.85 -8.29 -4.37
C ILE A 294 -8.36 -7.97 -4.15
N ILE A 295 -7.68 -8.69 -3.25
CA ILE A 295 -6.24 -8.49 -3.03
C ILE A 295 -5.46 -8.82 -4.30
N ALA A 296 -5.85 -9.89 -4.99
CA ALA A 296 -5.22 -10.30 -6.24
C ALA A 296 -5.49 -9.33 -7.41
N SER A 297 -6.56 -8.54 -7.35
CA SER A 297 -6.89 -7.55 -8.40
C SER A 297 -6.02 -6.29 -8.35
N VAL A 298 -5.37 -6.02 -7.22
CA VAL A 298 -4.50 -4.85 -7.05
C VAL A 298 -3.11 -5.14 -7.60
N SER A 299 -2.65 -4.35 -8.56
CA SER A 299 -1.34 -4.54 -9.22
C SER A 299 -0.15 -4.48 -8.24
N GLU A 300 -0.23 -3.65 -7.22
CA GLU A 300 0.80 -3.51 -6.19
C GLU A 300 0.99 -4.77 -5.32
N HIS A 301 -0.01 -5.67 -5.28
CA HIS A 301 0.06 -6.93 -4.54
C HIS A 301 0.55 -8.12 -5.38
N GLN A 302 0.93 -7.89 -6.63
CA GLN A 302 1.52 -8.91 -7.48
C GLN A 302 3.04 -9.00 -7.27
N PRO A 303 3.66 -10.16 -7.53
CA PRO A 303 5.12 -10.29 -7.53
C PRO A 303 5.75 -9.35 -8.56
N PRO A 304 6.89 -8.70 -8.25
CA PRO A 304 7.59 -7.85 -9.19
C PRO A 304 8.28 -8.66 -10.31
N ALA A 305 8.46 -8.01 -11.45
CA ALA A 305 9.39 -8.47 -12.46
C ALA A 305 10.82 -7.99 -12.13
N TRP A 306 11.85 -8.66 -12.65
CA TRP A 306 13.24 -8.22 -12.47
C TRP A 306 13.49 -6.79 -12.96
N SER A 307 12.81 -6.39 -14.03
CA SER A 307 12.87 -5.01 -14.56
C SER A 307 12.47 -3.96 -13.53
N THR A 308 11.54 -4.25 -12.63
CA THR A 308 11.11 -3.32 -11.59
C THR A 308 12.24 -2.98 -10.62
N TYR A 309 13.07 -3.97 -10.23
CA TYR A 309 14.21 -3.69 -9.37
C TYR A 309 15.27 -2.81 -10.04
N PHE A 310 15.53 -3.02 -11.33
CA PHE A 310 16.46 -2.17 -12.06
C PHE A 310 15.88 -0.78 -12.34
N LEU A 311 14.57 -0.67 -12.50
CA LEU A 311 13.89 0.61 -12.64
C LEU A 311 14.03 1.47 -11.38
N ASP A 312 13.79 0.86 -10.21
CA ASP A 312 13.75 1.56 -8.93
C ASP A 312 15.13 1.72 -8.26
N LEU A 313 16.07 0.81 -8.51
CA LEU A 313 17.35 0.74 -7.81
C LEU A 313 18.58 0.85 -8.74
N HIS A 314 18.45 0.62 -10.04
CA HIS A 314 19.51 0.68 -11.05
C HIS A 314 20.78 -0.06 -10.59
N CYS A 315 21.94 0.61 -10.58
CA CYS A 315 23.21 0.02 -10.18
C CYS A 315 23.28 -0.34 -8.68
N LEU A 316 22.44 0.25 -7.84
CA LEU A 316 22.39 -0.11 -6.42
C LEU A 316 22.02 -1.57 -6.21
N ALA A 317 21.22 -2.16 -7.12
CA ALA A 317 20.87 -3.58 -7.09
C ALA A 317 22.11 -4.48 -7.24
N LEU A 318 23.14 -4.03 -7.96
CA LEU A 318 24.41 -4.73 -8.12
C LEU A 318 25.37 -4.48 -6.95
N LEU A 319 25.38 -3.28 -6.38
CA LEU A 319 26.20 -2.92 -5.23
C LEU A 319 25.68 -3.52 -3.91
N PHE A 320 24.40 -3.84 -3.84
CA PHE A 320 23.75 -4.40 -2.67
C PHE A 320 24.39 -5.72 -2.16
N PRO A 321 24.55 -6.77 -2.99
CA PRO A 321 25.22 -7.99 -2.54
C PRO A 321 26.71 -7.78 -2.22
N ALA A 322 27.38 -6.85 -2.89
CA ALA A 322 28.76 -6.49 -2.56
C ALA A 322 28.84 -5.84 -1.17
N GLY A 323 27.90 -4.96 -0.82
CA GLY A 323 27.83 -4.37 0.51
C GLY A 323 27.60 -5.41 1.61
N LEU A 324 26.70 -6.35 1.37
CA LEU A 324 26.48 -7.48 2.29
C LEU A 324 27.75 -8.30 2.48
N PHE A 325 28.49 -8.59 1.42
CA PHE A 325 29.76 -9.29 1.52
C PHE A 325 30.75 -8.57 2.43
N PHE A 326 30.90 -7.25 2.32
CA PHE A 326 31.77 -6.49 3.20
C PHE A 326 31.29 -6.48 4.66
N LEU A 327 30.00 -6.43 4.91
CA LEU A 327 29.43 -6.54 6.26
C LEU A 327 29.68 -7.94 6.88
N PHE A 328 29.70 -8.99 6.08
CA PHE A 328 30.04 -10.34 6.55
C PHE A 328 31.51 -10.52 6.91
N GLN A 329 32.42 -9.75 6.31
CA GLN A 329 33.87 -9.83 6.63
C GLN A 329 34.15 -9.42 8.08
N GLU A 330 33.40 -8.46 8.61
CA GLU A 330 33.50 -8.00 10.00
C GLU A 330 32.12 -8.07 10.64
N LEU A 331 31.68 -9.25 11.07
CA LEU A 331 30.34 -9.51 11.53
C LEU A 331 30.12 -8.96 12.97
N ARG A 332 29.89 -7.68 13.11
CA ARG A 332 29.47 -7.01 14.37
C ARG A 332 27.95 -7.20 14.59
N ASP A 333 27.46 -6.92 15.78
CA ASP A 333 26.04 -7.09 16.12
C ASP A 333 25.12 -6.22 15.24
N GLU A 334 25.55 -4.99 14.95
CA GLU A 334 24.86 -4.10 14.01
C GLU A 334 24.84 -4.63 12.58
N HIS A 335 25.92 -5.31 12.14
CA HIS A 335 25.97 -5.93 10.81
C HIS A 335 25.02 -7.14 10.70
N VAL A 336 24.88 -7.92 11.77
CA VAL A 336 23.90 -9.00 11.83
C VAL A 336 22.49 -8.47 11.59
N PHE A 337 22.16 -7.31 12.18
CA PHE A 337 20.86 -6.68 11.94
C PHE A 337 20.62 -6.34 10.46
N VAL A 338 21.59 -5.69 9.81
CA VAL A 338 21.49 -5.32 8.39
C VAL A 338 21.37 -6.53 7.49
N VAL A 339 22.11 -7.61 7.79
CA VAL A 339 22.05 -8.88 7.03
C VAL A 339 20.65 -9.50 7.15
N ILE A 340 20.08 -9.58 8.35
CA ILE A 340 18.73 -10.09 8.55
C ILE A 340 17.71 -9.20 7.81
N TYR A 341 17.86 -7.90 7.93
CA TYR A 341 17.01 -6.94 7.21
C TYR A 341 17.08 -7.14 5.70
N ALA A 342 18.26 -7.30 5.15
CA ALA A 342 18.48 -7.55 3.74
C ALA A 342 17.78 -8.82 3.25
N VAL A 343 17.92 -9.92 3.99
CA VAL A 343 17.29 -11.20 3.64
C VAL A 343 15.77 -11.09 3.69
N MET A 344 15.23 -10.58 4.79
CA MET A 344 13.76 -10.48 4.97
C MET A 344 13.12 -9.50 4.00
N ALA A 345 13.71 -8.32 3.81
CA ALA A 345 13.18 -7.33 2.88
C ALA A 345 13.27 -7.78 1.41
N SER A 346 14.33 -8.51 1.03
CA SER A 346 14.44 -9.11 -0.30
C SER A 346 13.37 -10.16 -0.54
N TYR A 347 13.12 -11.02 0.44
CA TYR A 347 12.08 -12.04 0.36
C TYR A 347 10.70 -11.38 0.18
N PHE A 348 10.32 -10.45 1.05
CA PHE A 348 9.01 -9.80 1.00
C PHE A 348 8.82 -8.95 -0.25
N SER A 349 9.86 -8.27 -0.72
CA SER A 349 9.79 -7.54 -2.00
C SER A 349 9.54 -8.45 -3.19
N GLY A 350 10.09 -9.68 -3.16
CA GLY A 350 9.83 -10.70 -4.19
C GLY A 350 8.40 -11.24 -4.17
N VAL A 351 7.72 -11.18 -3.04
CA VAL A 351 6.31 -11.58 -2.92
C VAL A 351 5.36 -10.50 -3.44
N MET A 352 5.70 -9.21 -3.21
CA MET A 352 4.79 -8.11 -3.47
C MET A 352 5.56 -6.83 -3.87
N VAL A 353 5.20 -6.25 -5.03
CA VAL A 353 5.84 -5.03 -5.57
C VAL A 353 5.87 -3.89 -4.53
N ARG A 354 4.79 -3.67 -3.82
CA ARG A 354 4.68 -2.61 -2.81
C ARG A 354 5.79 -2.66 -1.75
N LEU A 355 6.30 -3.85 -1.44
CA LEU A 355 7.32 -4.04 -0.41
C LEU A 355 8.75 -3.72 -0.89
N ILE A 356 8.96 -3.38 -2.16
CA ILE A 356 10.22 -2.79 -2.64
C ILE A 356 10.53 -1.50 -1.87
N LEU A 357 9.51 -0.77 -1.44
CA LEU A 357 9.65 0.43 -0.62
C LEU A 357 10.38 0.15 0.72
N THR A 358 10.15 -1.01 1.33
CA THR A 358 10.85 -1.41 2.58
C THR A 358 12.25 -1.94 2.31
N LEU A 359 12.51 -2.47 1.10
CA LEU A 359 13.83 -2.94 0.67
C LEU A 359 14.76 -1.77 0.32
N THR A 360 14.25 -0.72 -0.31
CA THR A 360 15.04 0.40 -0.84
C THR A 360 16.00 1.01 0.19
N PRO A 361 15.60 1.32 1.46
CA PRO A 361 16.53 1.82 2.46
C PRO A 361 17.70 0.86 2.75
N CYS A 362 17.41 -0.44 2.82
CA CYS A 362 18.44 -1.46 3.05
C CYS A 362 19.45 -1.54 1.90
N VAL A 363 18.93 -1.50 0.67
CA VAL A 363 19.80 -1.48 -0.54
C VAL A 363 20.68 -0.25 -0.56
N CYS A 364 20.15 0.94 -0.23
CA CYS A 364 20.92 2.17 -0.16
C CYS A 364 22.05 2.09 0.89
N VAL A 365 21.76 1.54 2.07
CA VAL A 365 22.75 1.34 3.14
C VAL A 365 23.85 0.39 2.70
N CYS A 366 23.51 -0.78 2.19
CA CYS A 366 24.50 -1.77 1.76
C CYS A 366 25.31 -1.28 0.54
N ALA A 367 24.68 -0.67 -0.45
CA ALA A 367 25.36 -0.11 -1.61
C ALA A 367 26.32 1.02 -1.22
N ALA A 368 25.96 1.84 -0.25
CA ALA A 368 26.82 2.89 0.27
C ALA A 368 28.07 2.32 0.98
N VAL A 369 27.90 1.26 1.77
CA VAL A 369 29.03 0.54 2.39
C VAL A 369 29.93 -0.05 1.31
N ALA A 370 29.37 -0.64 0.24
CA ALA A 370 30.14 -1.15 -0.89
C ALA A 370 30.93 -0.05 -1.61
N ALA A 371 30.25 1.03 -2.00
CA ALA A 371 30.87 2.14 -2.72
C ALA A 371 31.96 2.83 -1.88
N SER A 372 31.70 3.10 -0.61
CA SER A 372 32.69 3.66 0.32
C SER A 372 33.89 2.74 0.47
N THR A 373 33.70 1.43 0.60
CA THR A 373 34.79 0.46 0.73
C THR A 373 35.63 0.37 -0.53
N LEU A 374 35.01 0.43 -1.72
CA LEU A 374 35.72 0.48 -2.99
C LEU A 374 36.53 1.78 -3.12
N ILE A 375 35.96 2.93 -2.76
CA ILE A 375 36.65 4.21 -2.78
C ILE A 375 37.88 4.16 -1.84
N ASP A 376 37.71 3.70 -0.60
CA ASP A 376 38.81 3.61 0.35
C ASP A 376 39.92 2.67 -0.14
N THR A 377 39.55 1.53 -0.74
CA THR A 377 40.50 0.55 -1.21
C THR A 377 41.32 1.06 -2.44
N TYR A 378 40.66 1.79 -3.32
CA TYR A 378 41.28 2.18 -4.61
C TYR A 378 41.68 3.65 -4.68
N ALA A 379 41.00 4.58 -3.98
CA ALA A 379 41.35 6.00 -3.98
C ALA A 379 42.10 6.42 -2.70
N GLY A 380 41.87 5.72 -1.57
CA GLY A 380 42.43 6.09 -0.28
C GLY A 380 43.97 6.16 -0.29
N ALA A 381 44.53 7.28 0.22
CA ALA A 381 45.91 7.31 0.66
C ALA A 381 45.96 6.44 1.92
N SER A 382 46.84 5.41 1.95
CA SER A 382 47.00 4.60 3.18
C SER A 382 47.13 5.51 4.40
N PRO A 383 46.33 5.33 5.45
CA PRO A 383 46.70 5.87 6.73
C PRO A 383 48.11 5.42 7.06
N GLU A 384 48.90 6.27 7.70
CA GLU A 384 50.22 5.89 8.21
C GLU A 384 50.09 4.54 8.93
N ALA A 385 50.83 3.55 8.40
CA ALA A 385 50.74 2.18 8.90
C ALA A 385 50.98 2.17 10.40
N PRO A 386 50.10 1.62 11.23
CA PRO A 386 50.40 1.42 12.65
C PRO A 386 51.71 0.64 12.75
N LYS A 387 52.61 1.06 13.66
CA LYS A 387 53.93 0.46 13.85
C LYS A 387 53.83 -1.05 13.87
N ARG A 388 54.42 -1.67 12.87
CA ARG A 388 54.33 -3.08 12.52
C ARG A 388 54.73 -4.03 13.65
N THR A 389 53.86 -4.98 13.93
CA THR A 389 54.24 -6.34 14.34
C THR A 389 54.44 -7.16 13.09
N GLU A 390 55.54 -7.89 13.01
CA GLU A 390 56.16 -8.49 11.77
C GLU A 390 55.41 -9.64 11.07
N ARG A 391 54.10 -9.79 11.17
CA ARG A 391 53.38 -10.97 10.67
C ARG A 391 52.23 -10.78 9.68
N THR A 392 52.04 -9.61 9.10
CA THR A 392 51.00 -9.44 8.05
C THR A 392 51.58 -9.52 6.65
N PRO A 393 51.06 -10.37 5.74
CA PRO A 393 51.58 -10.45 4.36
C PRO A 393 51.34 -9.12 3.65
N ARG A 394 52.33 -8.66 2.92
CA ARG A 394 52.27 -7.49 2.05
C ARG A 394 51.17 -7.66 0.99
N THR A 395 50.02 -7.06 1.16
CA THR A 395 49.10 -6.86 0.03
C THR A 395 49.84 -6.04 -1.03
N LYS A 396 50.09 -6.63 -2.22
CA LYS A 396 50.69 -5.93 -3.35
C LYS A 396 49.78 -4.77 -3.70
N ARG A 397 50.28 -3.52 -3.61
CA ARG A 397 49.54 -2.35 -4.09
C ARG A 397 49.26 -2.53 -5.58
N LEU A 398 47.99 -2.40 -5.97
CA LEU A 398 47.62 -2.38 -7.36
C LEU A 398 48.29 -1.19 -8.09
N PRO A 399 48.66 -1.36 -9.36
CA PRO A 399 49.17 -0.27 -10.19
C PRO A 399 48.22 0.94 -10.18
N ILE A 400 48.78 2.14 -10.33
CA ILE A 400 47.98 3.37 -10.28
C ILE A 400 46.92 3.39 -11.40
N GLU A 401 47.26 2.84 -12.56
CA GLU A 401 46.37 2.75 -13.72
C GLU A 401 45.12 1.90 -13.38
N SER A 402 45.29 0.75 -12.71
CA SER A 402 44.19 -0.12 -12.28
C SER A 402 43.30 0.59 -11.24
N ARG A 403 43.90 1.38 -10.35
CA ARG A 403 43.19 2.16 -9.35
C ARG A 403 42.35 3.26 -9.99
N CYS A 404 42.94 4.01 -10.90
CA CYS A 404 42.24 5.05 -11.65
C CYS A 404 41.10 4.45 -12.51
N LEU A 405 41.34 3.30 -13.12
CA LEU A 405 40.30 2.60 -13.90
C LEU A 405 39.10 2.22 -13.03
N VAL A 406 39.31 1.60 -11.87
CA VAL A 406 38.20 1.18 -10.97
C VAL A 406 37.44 2.39 -10.47
N ILE A 407 38.13 3.45 -10.03
CA ILE A 407 37.47 4.68 -9.55
C ILE A 407 36.73 5.36 -10.71
N GLY A 408 37.33 5.45 -11.89
CA GLY A 408 36.66 6.01 -13.06
C GLY A 408 35.42 5.25 -13.47
N CYS A 409 35.44 3.91 -13.43
CA CYS A 409 34.25 3.07 -13.66
C CYS A 409 33.18 3.29 -12.59
N LEU A 410 33.56 3.35 -11.31
CA LEU A 410 32.62 3.59 -10.22
C LEU A 410 31.96 4.96 -10.37
N MET A 411 32.73 6.02 -10.65
CA MET A 411 32.18 7.35 -10.86
C MET A 411 31.25 7.41 -12.07
N LEU A 412 31.59 6.76 -13.16
CA LEU A 412 30.70 6.65 -14.33
C LEU A 412 29.40 5.95 -13.99
N VAL A 413 29.45 4.83 -13.25
CA VAL A 413 28.26 4.10 -12.83
C VAL A 413 27.37 4.95 -11.92
N LEU A 414 27.95 5.71 -10.99
CA LEU A 414 27.22 6.63 -10.12
C LEU A 414 26.61 7.81 -10.89
N GLU A 415 27.30 8.34 -11.88
CA GLU A 415 26.76 9.38 -12.77
C GLU A 415 25.57 8.85 -13.58
N LEU A 416 25.71 7.67 -14.18
CA LEU A 416 24.60 7.01 -14.89
C LEU A 416 23.41 6.74 -13.96
N PHE A 417 23.67 6.43 -12.69
CA PHE A 417 22.61 6.29 -11.68
C PHE A 417 21.87 7.60 -11.46
N VAL A 418 22.56 8.72 -11.31
CA VAL A 418 21.92 10.04 -11.13
C VAL A 418 21.07 10.40 -12.35
N LEU A 419 21.59 10.18 -13.56
CA LEU A 419 20.85 10.41 -14.82
C LEU A 419 19.60 9.54 -14.89
N HIS A 420 19.73 8.25 -14.58
CA HIS A 420 18.61 7.32 -14.53
C HIS A 420 17.54 7.77 -13.52
N CYS A 421 17.93 8.12 -12.29
CA CYS A 421 17.02 8.58 -11.24
C CYS A 421 16.25 9.83 -11.68
N THR A 422 16.93 10.80 -12.30
CA THR A 422 16.31 12.03 -12.82
C THR A 422 15.30 11.70 -13.92
N MET A 423 15.67 10.84 -14.87
CA MET A 423 14.80 10.44 -15.96
C MET A 423 13.55 9.70 -15.45
N ILE A 424 13.72 8.68 -14.63
CA ILE A 424 12.60 7.88 -14.12
C ILE A 424 11.68 8.72 -13.24
N THR A 425 12.25 9.55 -12.35
CA THR A 425 11.43 10.43 -11.49
C THR A 425 10.59 11.40 -12.34
N SER A 426 11.20 12.00 -13.37
CA SER A 426 10.50 12.89 -14.28
C SER A 426 9.39 12.19 -15.06
N MET A 427 9.64 11.00 -15.58
CA MET A 427 8.71 10.30 -16.46
C MET A 427 7.60 9.55 -15.71
N ALA A 428 7.94 8.91 -14.59
CA ALA A 428 7.03 7.99 -13.92
C ALA A 428 6.36 8.56 -12.67
N TYR A 429 7.04 9.46 -11.93
CA TYR A 429 6.60 9.88 -10.60
C TYR A 429 6.28 11.36 -10.45
N SER A 430 6.54 12.20 -11.47
CA SER A 430 6.28 13.64 -11.41
C SER A 430 4.88 14.05 -11.85
N SER A 431 4.18 13.17 -12.58
CA SER A 431 2.84 13.47 -13.09
C SER A 431 1.76 13.09 -12.09
N PRO A 432 0.74 13.94 -11.88
CA PRO A 432 -0.41 13.59 -11.05
C PRO A 432 -1.17 12.42 -11.68
N SER A 433 -1.64 11.47 -10.84
CA SER A 433 -2.37 10.28 -11.31
C SER A 433 -3.73 10.58 -11.95
N VAL A 434 -4.31 11.74 -11.67
CA VAL A 434 -5.62 12.17 -12.18
C VAL A 434 -5.52 12.82 -13.56
N VAL A 435 -4.36 13.34 -13.93
CA VAL A 435 -4.11 13.98 -15.23
C VAL A 435 -3.19 13.10 -16.05
N LEU A 436 -3.68 12.66 -17.20
CA LEU A 436 -2.89 11.86 -18.14
C LEU A 436 -2.11 12.79 -19.07
N ALA A 437 -0.85 12.48 -19.30
CA ALA A 437 -0.01 13.19 -20.27
C ALA A 437 0.49 12.22 -21.33
N SER A 438 0.38 12.59 -22.60
CA SER A 438 0.90 11.86 -23.73
C SER A 438 1.88 12.76 -24.48
N GLN A 439 3.06 12.26 -24.79
CA GLN A 439 4.00 12.97 -25.66
C GLN A 439 3.71 12.63 -27.12
N GLN A 440 3.59 13.67 -27.95
CA GLN A 440 3.49 13.52 -29.40
C GLN A 440 4.88 13.38 -30.02
N ASN A 441 4.92 12.92 -31.27
CA ASN A 441 6.18 12.72 -32.00
C ASN A 441 6.97 14.02 -32.25
N ASP A 442 6.32 15.17 -32.14
CA ASP A 442 6.92 16.50 -32.25
C ASP A 442 7.53 17.03 -30.95
N GLY A 443 7.46 16.24 -29.87
CA GLY A 443 7.94 16.61 -28.53
C GLY A 443 6.94 17.43 -27.71
N SER A 444 5.78 17.79 -28.28
CA SER A 444 4.71 18.43 -27.51
C SER A 444 4.02 17.45 -26.57
N SER A 445 3.61 17.91 -25.40
CA SER A 445 2.80 17.13 -24.46
C SER A 445 1.32 17.47 -24.60
N VAL A 446 0.49 16.46 -24.84
CA VAL A 446 -0.95 16.57 -24.77
C VAL A 446 -1.40 16.16 -23.38
N ILE A 447 -2.10 17.06 -22.71
CA ILE A 447 -2.67 16.81 -21.39
C ILE A 447 -4.12 16.37 -21.58
N ILE A 448 -4.46 15.21 -21.01
CA ILE A 448 -5.79 14.62 -21.03
C ILE A 448 -6.34 14.73 -19.62
N ASP A 449 -7.30 15.62 -19.43
CA ASP A 449 -7.84 15.99 -18.11
C ASP A 449 -9.29 15.55 -17.89
N ASP A 450 -9.71 14.51 -18.56
CA ASP A 450 -11.08 13.99 -18.57
C ASP A 450 -11.59 13.62 -17.16
N PHE A 451 -10.73 13.15 -16.28
CA PHE A 451 -11.12 12.81 -14.90
C PHE A 451 -11.58 14.04 -14.12
N ARG A 452 -10.81 15.13 -14.14
CA ARG A 452 -11.18 16.36 -13.43
C ARG A 452 -12.40 17.01 -14.05
N GLU A 453 -12.51 16.98 -15.38
CA GLU A 453 -13.68 17.46 -16.12
C GLU A 453 -14.96 16.75 -15.62
N ALA A 454 -14.93 15.42 -15.55
CA ALA A 454 -16.06 14.62 -15.09
C ALA A 454 -16.41 14.87 -13.61
N TYR A 455 -15.40 14.96 -12.73
CA TYR A 455 -15.64 15.22 -11.31
C TYR A 455 -16.15 16.65 -11.07
N TYR A 456 -15.67 17.62 -11.83
CA TYR A 456 -16.18 18.97 -11.80
C TYR A 456 -17.64 19.02 -12.28
N TRP A 457 -17.94 18.30 -13.37
CA TRP A 457 -19.32 18.18 -13.86
C TRP A 457 -20.26 17.58 -12.80
N LEU A 458 -19.85 16.50 -12.14
CA LEU A 458 -20.61 15.90 -11.04
C LEU A 458 -20.86 16.90 -9.91
N ARG A 459 -19.85 17.67 -9.56
CA ARG A 459 -19.94 18.65 -8.48
C ARG A 459 -20.94 19.77 -8.77
N GLU A 460 -20.93 20.28 -10.00
CA GLU A 460 -21.72 21.46 -10.36
C GLU A 460 -23.12 21.11 -10.89
N ASN A 461 -23.32 19.92 -11.46
CA ASN A 461 -24.55 19.56 -12.17
C ASN A 461 -25.40 18.51 -11.47
N THR A 462 -25.00 18.02 -10.29
CA THR A 462 -25.77 17.02 -9.54
C THR A 462 -26.13 17.52 -8.14
N PRO A 463 -27.21 17.01 -7.52
CA PRO A 463 -27.53 17.33 -6.12
C PRO A 463 -26.39 16.95 -5.18
N GLN A 464 -26.23 17.67 -4.06
CA GLN A 464 -25.15 17.43 -3.11
C GLN A 464 -25.25 16.04 -2.45
N ASP A 465 -26.46 15.53 -2.30
CA ASP A 465 -26.75 14.21 -1.73
C ASP A 465 -26.77 13.08 -2.77
N ALA A 466 -26.42 13.37 -4.03
CA ALA A 466 -26.39 12.38 -5.11
C ALA A 466 -25.45 11.21 -4.79
N LYS A 467 -25.92 10.00 -5.04
CA LYS A 467 -25.20 8.76 -4.84
C LYS A 467 -24.64 8.28 -6.18
N VAL A 468 -23.33 8.15 -6.23
CA VAL A 468 -22.59 7.76 -7.43
C VAL A 468 -22.07 6.32 -7.25
N MET A 469 -22.45 5.43 -8.16
CA MET A 469 -21.88 4.09 -8.27
C MET A 469 -20.74 4.10 -9.29
N SER A 470 -19.58 3.64 -8.87
CA SER A 470 -18.42 3.40 -9.72
C SER A 470 -17.70 2.16 -9.23
N TRP A 471 -16.71 1.67 -9.99
CA TRP A 471 -15.80 0.67 -9.43
C TRP A 471 -14.99 1.27 -8.28
N TRP A 472 -14.58 0.45 -7.31
CA TRP A 472 -13.95 0.92 -6.07
C TRP A 472 -12.69 1.78 -6.28
N ASP A 473 -12.00 1.64 -7.41
CA ASP A 473 -10.78 2.40 -7.74
C ASP A 473 -11.00 3.92 -7.76
N TYR A 474 -12.21 4.37 -8.03
CA TYR A 474 -12.53 5.80 -8.24
C TYR A 474 -13.25 6.45 -7.03
N GLY A 475 -13.60 5.67 -6.02
CA GLY A 475 -14.39 6.16 -4.90
C GLY A 475 -13.76 7.34 -4.16
N TYR A 476 -12.46 7.30 -3.88
CA TYR A 476 -11.77 8.41 -3.23
C TYR A 476 -11.67 9.66 -4.11
N GLN A 477 -11.53 9.49 -5.41
CA GLN A 477 -11.48 10.61 -6.35
C GLN A 477 -12.85 11.30 -6.43
N ILE A 478 -13.93 10.55 -6.55
CA ILE A 478 -15.30 11.08 -6.55
C ILE A 478 -15.59 11.82 -5.24
N ALA A 479 -15.30 11.20 -4.10
CA ALA A 479 -15.50 11.82 -2.80
C ALA A 479 -14.62 13.07 -2.58
N GLY A 480 -13.40 13.08 -3.12
CA GLY A 480 -12.45 14.18 -2.95
C GLY A 480 -12.68 15.38 -3.89
N PHE A 481 -12.95 15.12 -5.16
CA PHE A 481 -13.12 16.17 -6.18
C PHE A 481 -14.56 16.58 -6.40
N ALA A 482 -15.48 15.61 -6.50
CA ALA A 482 -16.88 15.88 -6.74
C ALA A 482 -17.70 16.13 -5.46
N ASP A 483 -17.18 15.75 -4.29
CA ASP A 483 -17.88 15.85 -3.00
C ASP A 483 -19.27 15.18 -3.06
N ARG A 484 -19.32 13.96 -3.61
CA ARG A 484 -20.55 13.16 -3.77
C ARG A 484 -20.42 11.84 -3.02
N THR A 485 -21.57 11.31 -2.58
CA THR A 485 -21.67 10.04 -1.87
C THR A 485 -21.32 8.90 -2.81
N THR A 486 -20.49 7.95 -2.33
CA THR A 486 -20.04 6.78 -3.07
C THR A 486 -20.50 5.48 -2.42
N LEU A 487 -20.77 4.46 -3.25
CA LEU A 487 -21.15 3.13 -2.75
C LEU A 487 -19.93 2.33 -2.27
N VAL A 488 -18.81 2.46 -2.97
CA VAL A 488 -17.55 1.75 -2.67
C VAL A 488 -16.37 2.67 -2.88
N ASP A 489 -15.27 2.43 -2.18
CA ASP A 489 -14.03 3.18 -2.32
C ASP A 489 -12.78 2.29 -2.19
N ASN A 490 -11.61 2.88 -2.32
CA ASN A 490 -10.31 2.20 -2.32
C ASN A 490 -9.94 1.54 -0.98
N ASN A 491 -10.71 1.73 0.09
CA ASN A 491 -10.45 1.07 1.37
C ASN A 491 -10.74 -0.44 1.34
N THR A 492 -11.67 -0.87 0.48
CA THR A 492 -12.02 -2.29 0.25
C THR A 492 -12.32 -3.11 1.52
N TRP A 493 -12.93 -2.50 2.53
CA TRP A 493 -13.21 -3.18 3.79
C TRP A 493 -14.40 -4.17 3.73
N ASN A 494 -15.37 -3.92 2.83
CA ASN A 494 -16.56 -4.75 2.67
C ASN A 494 -16.60 -5.42 1.28
N ASN A 495 -16.13 -6.66 1.22
CA ASN A 495 -16.08 -7.43 -0.01
C ASN A 495 -17.46 -7.70 -0.62
N THR A 496 -18.48 -7.88 0.22
CA THR A 496 -19.85 -8.15 -0.24
C THR A 496 -20.41 -6.94 -0.99
N HIS A 497 -20.15 -5.75 -0.48
CA HIS A 497 -20.62 -4.51 -1.12
C HIS A 497 -19.92 -4.23 -2.46
N ILE A 498 -18.61 -4.47 -2.53
CA ILE A 498 -17.86 -4.41 -3.79
C ILE A 498 -18.38 -5.43 -4.81
N ALA A 499 -18.63 -6.66 -4.35
CA ALA A 499 -19.20 -7.69 -5.21
C ALA A 499 -20.60 -7.35 -5.69
N THR A 500 -21.41 -6.63 -4.90
CA THR A 500 -22.73 -6.14 -5.34
C THR A 500 -22.61 -5.15 -6.48
N VAL A 501 -21.66 -4.23 -6.43
CA VAL A 501 -21.36 -3.33 -7.55
C VAL A 501 -20.91 -4.12 -8.77
N GLY A 502 -19.99 -5.07 -8.61
CA GLY A 502 -19.56 -5.96 -9.69
C GLY A 502 -20.72 -6.78 -10.27
N LYS A 503 -21.64 -7.26 -9.42
CA LYS A 503 -22.86 -7.98 -9.85
C LYS A 503 -23.76 -7.08 -10.71
N ALA A 504 -23.96 -5.82 -10.30
CA ALA A 504 -24.75 -4.88 -11.09
C ALA A 504 -24.11 -4.64 -12.47
N MET A 505 -22.79 -4.45 -12.53
CA MET A 505 -22.07 -4.24 -13.79
C MET A 505 -22.07 -5.47 -14.70
N ALA A 506 -21.99 -6.68 -14.13
CA ALA A 506 -21.93 -7.93 -14.86
C ALA A 506 -23.32 -8.47 -15.28
N SER A 507 -24.40 -7.97 -14.71
CA SER A 507 -25.77 -8.41 -14.98
C SER A 507 -26.36 -7.70 -16.20
N PRO A 508 -27.33 -8.32 -16.88
CA PRO A 508 -28.20 -7.63 -17.83
C PRO A 508 -28.90 -6.45 -17.17
N GLU A 509 -29.21 -5.43 -17.95
CA GLU A 509 -29.80 -4.17 -17.47
C GLU A 509 -31.07 -4.37 -16.62
N GLU A 510 -31.91 -5.33 -17.00
CA GLU A 510 -33.15 -5.66 -16.27
C GLU A 510 -32.90 -6.20 -14.85
N ARG A 511 -31.77 -6.89 -14.65
CA ARG A 511 -31.35 -7.40 -13.33
C ARG A 511 -30.51 -6.40 -12.57
N ALA A 512 -29.76 -5.55 -13.26
CA ALA A 512 -28.95 -4.51 -12.67
C ALA A 512 -29.80 -3.37 -12.09
N TYR A 513 -30.88 -3.00 -12.79
CA TYR A 513 -31.74 -1.88 -12.38
C TYR A 513 -32.34 -2.03 -10.97
N PRO A 514 -32.90 -3.18 -10.55
CA PRO A 514 -33.34 -3.37 -9.16
C PRO A 514 -32.21 -3.18 -8.12
N ILE A 515 -30.98 -3.61 -8.45
CA ILE A 515 -29.82 -3.43 -7.59
C ILE A 515 -29.49 -1.94 -7.43
N LEU A 516 -29.49 -1.19 -8.55
CA LEU A 516 -29.27 0.25 -8.53
C LEU A 516 -30.33 0.96 -7.70
N ARG A 517 -31.59 0.57 -7.84
CA ARG A 517 -32.73 1.18 -7.08
C ARG A 517 -32.68 0.82 -5.60
N GLN A 518 -32.30 -0.41 -5.26
CA GLN A 518 -32.17 -0.85 -3.86
C GLN A 518 -31.10 -0.06 -3.10
N HIS A 519 -30.07 0.42 -3.80
CA HIS A 519 -28.98 1.21 -3.23
C HIS A 519 -29.14 2.72 -3.49
N ASP A 520 -30.32 3.16 -3.92
CA ASP A 520 -30.63 4.56 -4.23
C ASP A 520 -29.60 5.24 -5.17
N VAL A 521 -29.03 4.50 -6.10
CA VAL A 521 -28.05 5.04 -7.05
C VAL A 521 -28.70 6.07 -7.95
N ASP A 522 -28.12 7.26 -7.99
CA ASP A 522 -28.56 8.36 -8.86
C ASP A 522 -27.77 8.39 -10.17
N TYR A 523 -26.45 8.14 -10.07
CA TYR A 523 -25.52 8.19 -11.20
C TYR A 523 -24.59 6.99 -11.20
N VAL A 524 -24.22 6.52 -12.39
CA VAL A 524 -23.21 5.49 -12.61
C VAL A 524 -22.07 6.09 -13.41
N LEU A 525 -20.85 5.99 -12.90
CA LEU A 525 -19.64 6.47 -13.56
C LEU A 525 -18.81 5.29 -14.01
N ILE A 526 -18.39 5.30 -15.27
CA ILE A 526 -17.48 4.31 -15.84
C ILE A 526 -16.31 4.98 -16.57
N ILE A 527 -15.21 4.25 -16.67
CA ILE A 527 -14.03 4.65 -17.42
C ILE A 527 -13.90 3.79 -18.66
N PHE A 528 -13.78 4.45 -19.83
CA PHE A 528 -13.62 3.80 -21.12
C PHE A 528 -12.40 4.33 -21.86
N GLY A 529 -11.39 3.50 -22.05
CA GLY A 529 -10.13 3.88 -22.70
C GLY A 529 -10.04 3.61 -24.18
N GLY A 530 -11.12 3.13 -24.82
CA GLY A 530 -11.10 2.63 -26.19
C GLY A 530 -10.69 3.65 -27.25
N LEU A 531 -11.05 4.93 -27.08
CA LEU A 531 -10.69 5.97 -28.04
C LEU A 531 -9.21 6.36 -27.94
N LEU A 532 -8.70 6.50 -26.72
CA LEU A 532 -7.33 6.92 -26.44
C LEU A 532 -6.31 5.77 -26.46
N GLY A 533 -6.74 4.53 -26.29
CA GLY A 533 -5.86 3.38 -26.07
C GLY A 533 -5.43 3.25 -24.58
N TYR A 534 -6.20 3.82 -23.64
CA TYR A 534 -5.94 3.71 -22.22
C TYR A 534 -6.39 2.33 -21.70
N SER A 535 -5.40 1.48 -21.38
CA SER A 535 -5.64 0.08 -20.96
C SER A 535 -6.07 -0.07 -19.50
N GLY A 536 -5.99 0.99 -18.69
CA GLY A 536 -6.45 1.02 -17.29
C GLY A 536 -7.95 1.21 -17.11
N ASP A 537 -8.76 0.99 -18.13
CA ASP A 537 -10.20 1.21 -18.15
C ASP A 537 -11.00 0.10 -17.43
N ASP A 538 -12.28 0.38 -17.18
CA ASP A 538 -13.15 -0.54 -16.46
C ASP A 538 -13.44 -1.83 -17.24
N LEU A 539 -13.42 -1.78 -18.57
CA LEU A 539 -13.67 -2.96 -19.39
C LEU A 539 -12.52 -3.98 -19.28
N ASN A 540 -11.27 -3.53 -19.12
CA ASN A 540 -10.14 -4.41 -18.82
C ASN A 540 -10.18 -4.96 -17.39
N LYS A 541 -10.73 -4.17 -16.44
CA LYS A 541 -10.95 -4.60 -15.05
C LYS A 541 -12.19 -5.46 -14.87
N PHE A 542 -13.04 -5.55 -15.90
CA PHE A 542 -14.36 -6.21 -15.83
C PHE A 542 -14.27 -7.69 -15.42
N LEU A 543 -13.23 -8.40 -15.85
CA LEU A 543 -13.02 -9.79 -15.41
C LEU A 543 -12.84 -9.91 -13.89
N TRP A 544 -12.24 -8.92 -13.24
CA TRP A 544 -12.16 -8.89 -11.77
C TRP A 544 -13.52 -8.62 -11.12
N MET A 545 -14.35 -7.76 -11.72
CA MET A 545 -15.73 -7.53 -11.27
C MET A 545 -16.54 -8.82 -11.30
N ILE A 546 -16.41 -9.59 -12.40
CA ILE A 546 -17.06 -10.89 -12.58
C ILE A 546 -16.56 -11.91 -11.56
N ARG A 547 -15.26 -12.06 -11.37
CA ARG A 547 -14.64 -13.03 -10.43
C ARG A 547 -15.01 -12.75 -8.98
N ILE A 548 -14.97 -11.50 -8.57
CA ILE A 548 -15.33 -11.09 -7.21
C ILE A 548 -16.81 -11.38 -6.96
N SER A 549 -17.68 -11.10 -7.93
CA SER A 549 -19.11 -11.35 -7.82
C SER A 549 -19.45 -12.83 -7.87
N GLN A 550 -18.77 -13.61 -8.73
CA GLN A 550 -18.93 -15.07 -8.77
C GLN A 550 -18.56 -15.74 -7.44
N GLY A 551 -17.58 -15.19 -6.72
CA GLY A 551 -17.18 -15.71 -5.40
C GLY A 551 -18.33 -15.71 -4.38
N LEU A 552 -19.29 -14.78 -4.50
CA LEU A 552 -20.46 -14.67 -3.63
C LEU A 552 -21.75 -15.24 -4.26
N TRP A 553 -21.89 -15.11 -5.56
CA TRP A 553 -23.09 -15.60 -6.31
C TRP A 553 -22.71 -16.53 -7.45
N PRO A 554 -22.16 -17.73 -7.18
CA PRO A 554 -21.66 -18.65 -8.22
C PRO A 554 -22.76 -19.21 -9.11
N ASP A 555 -24.02 -19.20 -8.67
CA ASP A 555 -25.15 -19.68 -9.46
C ASP A 555 -25.66 -18.63 -10.46
N GLU A 556 -25.52 -17.34 -10.13
CA GLU A 556 -26.04 -16.25 -10.93
C GLU A 556 -24.98 -15.73 -11.94
N ILE A 557 -23.73 -15.59 -11.50
CA ILE A 557 -22.62 -15.06 -12.29
C ILE A 557 -21.56 -16.14 -12.48
N LYS A 558 -21.24 -16.44 -13.75
CA LYS A 558 -20.27 -17.47 -14.12
C LYS A 558 -19.29 -16.88 -15.14
N GLU A 559 -18.01 -16.77 -14.76
CA GLU A 559 -16.97 -16.17 -15.58
C GLU A 559 -16.89 -16.78 -17.00
N HIS A 560 -16.99 -18.11 -17.11
CA HIS A 560 -16.88 -18.79 -18.40
C HIS A 560 -17.95 -18.38 -19.44
N LYS A 561 -19.08 -17.82 -19.00
CA LYS A 561 -20.14 -17.35 -19.91
C LYS A 561 -19.80 -16.03 -20.61
N PHE A 562 -18.83 -15.28 -20.08
CA PHE A 562 -18.36 -14.02 -20.67
C PHE A 562 -17.31 -14.24 -21.77
N PHE A 563 -16.80 -15.45 -21.90
CA PHE A 563 -15.90 -15.85 -22.96
C PHE A 563 -16.67 -16.45 -24.14
N THR A 564 -16.07 -16.38 -25.31
CA THR A 564 -16.60 -17.07 -26.52
C THR A 564 -16.46 -18.58 -26.35
N SER A 565 -17.10 -19.34 -27.26
CA SER A 565 -16.94 -20.80 -27.30
C SER A 565 -15.49 -21.25 -27.51
N SER A 566 -14.64 -20.39 -28.11
CA SER A 566 -13.19 -20.59 -28.25
C SER A 566 -12.38 -20.25 -26.99
N GLY A 567 -13.02 -19.71 -25.97
CA GLY A 567 -12.36 -19.30 -24.74
C GLY A 567 -11.69 -17.92 -24.79
N GLU A 568 -12.04 -17.08 -25.76
CA GLU A 568 -11.50 -15.73 -25.93
C GLU A 568 -12.41 -14.68 -25.27
N TYR A 569 -11.80 -13.66 -24.70
CA TYR A 569 -12.49 -12.47 -24.21
C TYR A 569 -12.59 -11.44 -25.34
N ARG A 570 -13.77 -11.32 -25.95
CA ARG A 570 -14.02 -10.45 -27.10
C ARG A 570 -15.05 -9.38 -26.80
N VAL A 571 -14.92 -8.26 -27.51
CA VAL A 571 -15.81 -7.09 -27.37
C VAL A 571 -16.50 -6.69 -28.70
N ASP A 572 -16.18 -7.37 -29.78
CA ASP A 572 -16.77 -7.19 -31.09
C ASP A 572 -18.10 -7.94 -31.24
N ASP A 573 -18.61 -8.03 -32.45
CA ASP A 573 -19.89 -8.73 -32.75
C ASP A 573 -19.87 -10.23 -32.44
N GLU A 574 -18.67 -10.82 -32.30
CA GLU A 574 -18.50 -12.22 -31.90
C GLU A 574 -18.39 -12.40 -30.38
N ALA A 575 -18.51 -11.32 -29.59
CA ALA A 575 -18.55 -11.40 -28.16
C ALA A 575 -19.70 -12.29 -27.67
N SER A 576 -19.51 -12.95 -26.51
CA SER A 576 -20.56 -13.84 -25.96
C SER A 576 -21.86 -13.05 -25.70
N PRO A 577 -23.02 -13.70 -25.82
CA PRO A 577 -24.30 -13.03 -25.50
C PRO A 577 -24.32 -12.42 -24.09
N THR A 578 -23.78 -13.15 -23.11
CA THR A 578 -23.70 -12.66 -21.73
C THR A 578 -22.84 -11.40 -21.60
N MET A 579 -21.76 -11.31 -22.38
CA MET A 579 -20.91 -10.09 -22.41
C MET A 579 -21.69 -8.93 -23.01
N ARG A 580 -22.33 -9.12 -24.17
CA ARG A 580 -23.07 -8.05 -24.85
C ARG A 580 -24.28 -7.55 -24.09
N ASP A 581 -24.94 -8.42 -23.30
CA ASP A 581 -26.09 -8.04 -22.48
C ASP A 581 -25.71 -7.40 -21.16
N SER A 582 -24.43 -7.49 -20.73
CA SER A 582 -23.98 -6.91 -19.46
C SER A 582 -24.11 -5.39 -19.44
N LEU A 583 -24.48 -4.83 -18.30
CA LEU A 583 -24.62 -3.40 -18.12
C LEU A 583 -23.32 -2.66 -18.45
N MET A 584 -22.16 -3.19 -18.02
CA MET A 584 -20.84 -2.62 -18.33
C MET A 584 -20.62 -2.48 -19.83
N TYR A 585 -20.85 -3.53 -20.60
CA TYR A 585 -20.68 -3.50 -22.05
C TYR A 585 -21.61 -2.50 -22.73
N LYS A 586 -22.88 -2.48 -22.32
CA LYS A 586 -23.86 -1.55 -22.88
C LYS A 586 -23.49 -0.10 -22.62
N MET A 587 -23.10 0.25 -21.40
CA MET A 587 -22.65 1.61 -21.06
C MET A 587 -21.36 1.98 -21.81
N THR A 588 -20.44 1.04 -21.96
CA THR A 588 -19.16 1.31 -22.63
C THR A 588 -19.33 1.68 -24.09
N TYR A 589 -20.13 0.90 -24.85
CA TYR A 589 -20.27 1.10 -26.29
C TYR A 589 -21.55 1.85 -26.71
N HIS A 590 -22.34 2.35 -25.75
CA HIS A 590 -23.51 3.18 -26.05
C HIS A 590 -23.08 4.40 -26.88
N ARG A 591 -23.69 4.59 -28.06
CA ARG A 591 -23.41 5.68 -28.99
C ARG A 591 -21.97 5.81 -29.52
N TYR A 592 -21.08 4.85 -29.19
CA TYR A 592 -19.67 4.91 -29.60
C TYR A 592 -19.47 4.95 -31.12
N ASN A 593 -20.34 4.29 -31.86
CA ASN A 593 -20.32 4.27 -33.35
C ASN A 593 -20.62 5.62 -34.00
N GLU A 594 -21.25 6.55 -33.26
CA GLU A 594 -21.53 7.89 -33.76
C GLU A 594 -20.24 8.66 -34.10
N LEU A 595 -19.16 8.42 -33.35
CA LEU A 595 -17.84 8.98 -33.62
C LEU A 595 -17.23 8.54 -34.95
N PHE A 596 -17.68 7.41 -35.46
CA PHE A 596 -17.16 6.78 -36.69
C PHE A 596 -18.19 6.78 -37.83
N GLY A 597 -19.12 7.73 -37.81
CA GLY A 597 -20.14 7.84 -38.86
C GLY A 597 -21.12 6.66 -38.92
N GLY A 598 -21.39 6.00 -37.80
CA GLY A 598 -22.29 4.86 -37.68
C GLY A 598 -21.63 3.50 -37.97
N GLN A 599 -20.33 3.46 -38.25
CA GLN A 599 -19.57 2.22 -38.42
C GLN A 599 -18.99 1.74 -37.08
N ALA A 600 -18.62 0.46 -37.02
CA ALA A 600 -17.96 -0.10 -35.85
C ALA A 600 -16.67 0.65 -35.55
N GLY A 601 -16.63 1.32 -34.40
CA GLY A 601 -15.48 2.10 -33.95
C GLY A 601 -14.29 1.20 -33.58
N MET A 602 -13.08 1.73 -33.76
CA MET A 602 -11.86 1.03 -33.31
C MET A 602 -11.64 1.24 -31.82
N ASP A 603 -11.61 0.16 -31.07
CA ASP A 603 -11.19 0.15 -29.67
C ASP A 603 -9.67 -0.05 -29.58
N ARG A 604 -8.96 1.05 -29.38
CA ARG A 604 -7.49 1.06 -29.34
C ARG A 604 -6.92 0.40 -28.09
N ALA A 605 -7.67 0.37 -26.98
CA ALA A 605 -7.20 -0.26 -25.74
C ALA A 605 -7.14 -1.80 -25.86
N ARG A 606 -8.02 -2.38 -26.67
CA ARG A 606 -8.09 -3.83 -26.93
C ARG A 606 -7.59 -4.21 -28.31
N ASN A 607 -7.19 -3.22 -29.12
CA ASN A 607 -6.75 -3.38 -30.49
C ASN A 607 -7.73 -4.23 -31.33
N SER A 608 -9.04 -4.00 -31.14
CA SER A 608 -10.13 -4.69 -31.81
C SER A 608 -11.20 -3.70 -32.27
N ARG A 609 -12.10 -4.14 -33.14
CA ARG A 609 -13.28 -3.33 -33.45
C ARG A 609 -14.32 -3.51 -32.36
N GLY A 610 -15.05 -2.45 -32.04
CA GLY A 610 -16.24 -2.51 -31.21
C GLY A 610 -17.43 -3.14 -31.95
N PRO A 611 -18.62 -3.19 -31.32
CA PRO A 611 -19.80 -3.74 -31.96
C PRO A 611 -20.23 -2.91 -33.17
N SER A 612 -20.75 -3.61 -34.20
CA SER A 612 -21.29 -2.96 -35.40
C SER A 612 -22.56 -2.14 -35.13
N THR A 613 -23.34 -2.55 -34.11
CA THR A 613 -24.55 -1.87 -33.66
C THR A 613 -24.35 -1.33 -32.25
N SER A 614 -24.57 -0.03 -32.05
CA SER A 614 -24.47 0.59 -30.70
C SER A 614 -25.55 0.01 -29.79
N PRO A 615 -25.15 -0.53 -28.61
CA PRO A 615 -26.09 -0.98 -27.59
C PRO A 615 -26.98 0.15 -27.13
N GLN A 616 -28.27 -0.15 -26.90
CA GLN A 616 -29.24 0.78 -26.37
C GLN A 616 -29.43 0.55 -24.88
N LEU A 617 -29.63 1.63 -24.12
CA LEU A 617 -29.94 1.63 -22.71
C LEU A 617 -31.41 2.00 -22.50
N ALA A 618 -32.12 1.24 -21.67
CA ALA A 618 -33.53 1.47 -21.35
C ALA A 618 -33.70 2.17 -19.99
N THR A 619 -32.89 1.82 -19.01
CA THR A 619 -33.01 2.25 -17.59
C THR A 619 -32.04 3.34 -17.18
N LEU A 620 -31.07 3.66 -18.02
CA LEU A 620 -30.09 4.72 -17.80
C LEU A 620 -30.08 5.70 -18.99
N ASP A 621 -29.83 6.97 -18.67
CA ASP A 621 -29.61 8.02 -19.66
C ASP A 621 -28.17 8.52 -19.56
N GLU A 622 -27.51 8.68 -20.71
CA GLU A 622 -26.20 9.32 -20.76
C GLU A 622 -26.36 10.81 -20.48
N VAL A 623 -25.71 11.29 -19.42
CA VAL A 623 -25.80 12.72 -19.02
C VAL A 623 -24.49 13.44 -19.22
N PHE A 624 -23.38 12.73 -19.28
CA PHE A 624 -22.06 13.32 -19.51
C PHE A 624 -21.11 12.31 -20.14
N THR A 625 -20.34 12.77 -21.09
CA THR A 625 -19.18 12.06 -21.65
C THR A 625 -18.06 13.08 -21.83
N SER A 626 -16.87 12.79 -21.30
CA SER A 626 -15.72 13.68 -21.37
C SER A 626 -15.21 13.88 -22.79
N GLU A 627 -14.40 14.91 -23.04
CA GLU A 627 -13.88 15.30 -24.35
C GLU A 627 -13.27 14.13 -25.13
N ASN A 628 -12.46 13.31 -24.45
CA ASN A 628 -11.80 12.15 -25.07
C ASN A 628 -12.52 10.81 -24.83
N TRP A 629 -13.77 10.83 -24.43
CA TRP A 629 -14.58 9.64 -24.13
C TRP A 629 -14.02 8.73 -23.03
N LEU A 630 -13.12 9.25 -22.18
CA LEU A 630 -12.50 8.46 -21.14
C LEU A 630 -13.44 8.23 -19.96
N VAL A 631 -14.17 9.25 -19.54
CA VAL A 631 -15.13 9.16 -18.43
C VAL A 631 -16.53 9.35 -18.93
N ARG A 632 -17.43 8.45 -18.55
CA ARG A 632 -18.83 8.48 -18.94
C ARG A 632 -19.72 8.37 -17.71
N ILE A 633 -20.74 9.22 -17.64
CA ILE A 633 -21.68 9.28 -16.52
C ILE A 633 -23.08 9.08 -17.03
N TYR A 634 -23.79 8.19 -16.37
CA TYR A 634 -25.16 7.80 -16.68
C TYR A 634 -26.05 8.11 -15.49
N GLN A 635 -27.20 8.70 -15.73
CA GLN A 635 -28.23 8.91 -14.72
C GLN A 635 -29.19 7.71 -14.71
N VAL A 636 -29.48 7.20 -13.51
CA VAL A 636 -30.45 6.11 -13.34
C VAL A 636 -31.85 6.70 -13.39
N LYS A 637 -32.68 6.16 -14.29
CA LYS A 637 -34.09 6.58 -14.40
C LYS A 637 -34.83 6.17 -13.13
N LYS A 638 -35.61 7.09 -12.59
CA LYS A 638 -36.47 6.84 -11.44
C LYS A 638 -37.89 6.58 -11.93
N GLU A 639 -38.63 5.76 -11.19
CA GLU A 639 -40.06 5.62 -11.39
C GLU A 639 -40.73 7.00 -11.20
N ASP A 640 -41.81 7.21 -11.93
CA ASP A 640 -42.55 8.48 -11.80
C ASP A 640 -43.23 8.61 -10.42
N ALA A 641 -43.70 9.81 -10.09
CA ALA A 641 -44.37 10.09 -8.82
C ALA A 641 -45.66 9.29 -8.61
N LEU A 642 -46.18 8.62 -9.65
CA LEU A 642 -47.37 7.78 -9.62
C LEU A 642 -47.05 6.31 -9.37
N GLY A 643 -45.77 5.94 -9.19
CA GLY A 643 -45.34 4.55 -8.96
C GLY A 643 -45.53 3.62 -10.16
N ARG A 644 -45.66 4.17 -11.38
CA ARG A 644 -45.78 3.37 -12.60
C ARG A 644 -44.44 2.72 -12.92
N SER A 645 -44.49 1.51 -13.50
CA SER A 645 -43.28 0.87 -14.04
C SER A 645 -42.60 1.76 -15.08
N LEU A 646 -41.29 1.67 -15.22
CA LEU A 646 -40.50 2.46 -16.15
C LEU A 646 -41.02 2.34 -17.59
N SER A 647 -41.43 1.15 -18.01
CA SER A 647 -42.05 0.90 -19.32
C SER A 647 -43.39 1.60 -19.51
N ALA A 648 -44.19 1.72 -18.44
CA ALA A 648 -45.46 2.44 -18.48
C ALA A 648 -45.25 3.97 -18.50
N ALA A 649 -44.26 4.47 -17.81
CA ALA A 649 -43.88 5.88 -17.83
C ALA A 649 -43.35 6.29 -19.21
N GLN A 650 -42.49 5.52 -19.81
CA GLN A 650 -41.96 5.73 -21.17
C GLN A 650 -43.05 5.63 -22.25
N ALA A 651 -43.97 4.70 -22.12
CA ALA A 651 -45.11 4.59 -23.05
C ALA A 651 -46.03 5.83 -22.99
N PHE A 652 -46.21 6.40 -21.82
CA PHE A 652 -46.94 7.65 -21.59
C PHE A 652 -46.22 8.84 -22.26
N ASP A 653 -44.92 8.98 -22.05
CA ASP A 653 -44.14 10.07 -22.66
C ASP A 653 -44.08 9.99 -24.18
N GLN A 654 -44.17 8.77 -24.73
CA GLN A 654 -44.23 8.53 -26.17
C GLN A 654 -45.65 8.62 -26.75
N GLY A 655 -46.64 9.01 -25.92
CA GLY A 655 -48.04 9.13 -26.37
C GLY A 655 -48.69 7.78 -26.70
N GLN A 656 -48.17 6.68 -26.24
CA GLN A 656 -48.75 5.36 -26.47
C GLN A 656 -49.89 5.11 -25.48
N PRO A 657 -51.02 4.47 -25.90
CA PRO A 657 -52.08 4.16 -24.96
C PRO A 657 -51.63 3.16 -23.90
N LEU A 658 -51.78 3.53 -22.63
CA LEU A 658 -51.47 2.67 -21.49
C LEU A 658 -52.30 1.38 -21.59
N ARG A 659 -51.66 0.23 -21.81
CA ARG A 659 -52.30 -1.06 -21.58
C ARG A 659 -52.52 -1.17 -20.06
N SER A 660 -53.78 -1.20 -19.63
CA SER A 660 -54.18 -1.39 -18.24
C SER A 660 -53.61 -2.71 -17.73
N ALA A 661 -52.49 -2.63 -17.00
CA ALA A 661 -52.11 -3.76 -16.15
C ALA A 661 -53.05 -3.76 -14.94
N PRO A 662 -53.56 -4.89 -14.50
CA PRO A 662 -54.40 -4.95 -13.31
C PRO A 662 -53.53 -4.50 -12.11
N PHE A 663 -54.02 -3.50 -11.38
CA PHE A 663 -53.42 -3.08 -10.12
C PHE A 663 -53.30 -4.25 -9.17
N PRO A 664 -52.14 -4.62 -8.64
CA PRO A 664 -52.10 -5.52 -7.51
C PRO A 664 -52.66 -4.75 -6.28
N ILE A 665 -53.90 -5.04 -5.94
CA ILE A 665 -54.48 -4.60 -4.65
C ILE A 665 -53.70 -5.36 -3.58
N HIS A 666 -52.69 -4.75 -2.98
CA HIS A 666 -52.14 -5.23 -1.73
C HIS A 666 -53.21 -5.01 -0.62
N ALA A 667 -53.87 -6.10 -0.26
CA ALA A 667 -54.92 -6.14 0.74
C ALA A 667 -54.45 -5.95 2.20
N ASP A 668 -53.14 -5.65 2.42
CA ASP A 668 -52.52 -5.68 3.75
C ASP A 668 -52.17 -4.29 4.33
N ALA A 669 -52.71 -3.20 3.75
CA ALA A 669 -52.44 -1.85 4.24
C ALA A 669 -53.65 -1.19 4.94
N ILE A 670 -54.48 -1.96 5.65
CA ILE A 670 -55.51 -1.39 6.57
C ILE A 670 -55.47 -2.19 7.87
N VAL A 671 -54.64 -1.81 8.84
CA VAL A 671 -54.91 -1.95 10.26
C VAL A 671 -54.30 -0.75 10.97
N PRO A 672 -55.02 -0.10 11.91
CA PRO A 672 -54.82 1.25 12.42
C PRO A 672 -53.58 1.43 13.28
#